data_b445c3d318f8e358156ca0eb403e5049
#
_entry.id   b445c3d318f8e358156ca0eb403e5049
#
_cell.length_a   1.000
_cell.length_b   1.000
_cell.length_c   1.000
_cell.angle_alpha   90.00
_cell.angle_beta   90.00
_cell.angle_gamma   90.00
#
_symmetry.space_group_name_H-M   'P 1'
#
loop_
_entity.id
_entity.type
_entity.pdbx_description
1 polymer ?
#
loop_
_entity_poly.entity_id
_entity_poly.type
_entity_poly.pdbx_seq_one_letter_code
_entity_poly.pdbx_strand_id
1 'polypeptide(L)'
;MDTLFNTTDERGASKRRGIVAALAAAAMLVPLAFAPTAMAADPDYPGGIKGEYNPLGINAGVAIETYTLNQDKEKALVENFDQITPENSLKPEGWYDDQHHFRMSDDARNLLTFASENGIKVYGHVLVWHSQTPDWFFQADEGCHDTNDNPGVTSCPLADKATMQERQRKHIENVAEAISEEFGKFGSPTNPVVAFDVVNETVNDGDDPATNGMRNSLWYQTYGGEDYIYDAFRNANTYLNDVYAADDAEHPVTLFINDYSTEQAGKRSRYKALVERMIQQGVPFDGIGHQFHVSLTTASSNLDDALTDMSSLGKKQAITELDVATGTPVTEAKLIEQGRYYYDVNQIIHRHADQLFSVSVWGLSDDQSWRNKEGAPLLFDENLNRKPAYVGYIGDEDNLPEPMKSAIVFKDPSATVNSPLPGTEPRNGASSPWERLPLIELNASEDGPVAGTFNAYWNDDALTVYVDAVDATKSDGDSVTVRVGDAEYVIGRSSAPAAADVASKVVEGDGGYELVVTVPCPDAVENAAVGLNVIVKDGDSGQAAAWDTNPTGTVTLVEQLSYTEAVKVPADAQAPVVDADPSDPVWSEANEVPVDKVTAATPSPEATATAKTLWSDGKLYVLMEVTDAVIDLSNSNPWEKDSVEVYIDRGNTKSGQYTNDIQQIRVSADGAELSFGSGASEDVQKSMVQTAGKLVDGGYVVEMAINLGTAEAGTFEGVDFQINDAKNGARIGIRNWADPTGAGYQTASHWGVLRLLADPSETETPGGEDPEKPGDEKPGDEKPSDEKPSDEKPRPSDDADNDDKMPQTGSAVIGVAVVALLLVAAGCGLVIARRR
;
A
#
# COMPACT_ATOMS: atom_id res chain seq x y z
N MET A 1 -37.44 -58.83 -24.09
CA MET A 1 -37.29 -59.32 -25.50
C MET A 1 -36.08 -58.57 -26.03
N ASP A 2 -34.93 -59.03 -25.74
CA ASP A 2 -34.16 -60.01 -26.61
C ASP A 2 -33.49 -59.22 -27.71
N THR A 3 -32.33 -59.15 -27.86
CA THR A 3 -31.07 -59.94 -27.75
C THR A 3 -30.11 -59.36 -28.76
N LEU A 4 -29.00 -59.15 -28.50
CA LEU A 4 -27.72 -59.85 -28.49
C LEU A 4 -26.78 -59.58 -29.68
N PHE A 5 -25.52 -59.30 -29.31
CA PHE A 5 -24.27 -59.81 -29.83
C PHE A 5 -23.74 -59.17 -31.13
N ASN A 6 -22.59 -58.84 -31.29
CA ASN A 6 -21.22 -59.16 -30.82
C ASN A 6 -20.25 -58.94 -31.97
N THR A 7 -19.16 -58.47 -31.71
CA THR A 7 -17.75 -58.86 -31.89
C THR A 7 -16.98 -58.48 -33.13
N THR A 8 -15.83 -57.88 -32.82
CA THR A 8 -14.43 -58.17 -33.29
C THR A 8 -14.07 -57.84 -34.72
N ASP A 9 -12.99 -57.31 -35.04
CA ASP A 9 -11.62 -57.25 -34.67
C ASP A 9 -10.74 -56.94 -35.91
N GLU A 10 -9.61 -56.32 -35.73
CA GLU A 10 -8.36 -56.46 -36.46
C GLU A 10 -8.06 -55.77 -37.81
N ARG A 11 -7.06 -54.90 -37.70
CA ARG A 11 -5.79 -54.80 -38.46
C ARG A 11 -5.75 -54.50 -39.95
N GLY A 12 -4.90 -53.52 -40.30
CA GLY A 12 -4.09 -53.58 -41.50
C GLY A 12 -3.71 -52.31 -42.22
N ALA A 13 -2.61 -51.81 -41.87
CA ALA A 13 -1.58 -51.10 -42.58
C ALA A 13 -1.70 -50.71 -44.09
N SER A 14 -1.23 -49.50 -44.38
CA SER A 14 -0.20 -49.15 -45.38
C SER A 14 -0.59 -48.47 -46.68
N LYS A 15 0.12 -47.36 -46.87
CA LYS A 15 0.74 -46.82 -48.13
C LYS A 15 0.00 -45.85 -49.04
N ARG A 16 0.47 -44.59 -49.00
CA ARG A 16 0.99 -43.73 -50.10
C ARG A 16 0.22 -43.52 -51.39
N ARG A 17 0.02 -42.25 -51.69
CA ARG A 17 0.31 -41.36 -52.87
C ARG A 17 -0.88 -40.43 -53.04
N GLY A 18 -0.78 -39.14 -52.92
CA GLY A 18 -0.22 -38.11 -53.75
C GLY A 18 -1.16 -37.70 -54.88
N ILE A 19 -1.93 -36.59 -54.70
CA ILE A 19 -2.40 -35.77 -55.82
C ILE A 19 -2.43 -34.30 -55.34
N VAL A 20 -1.73 -33.45 -56.06
CA VAL A 20 -1.76 -31.98 -56.06
C VAL A 20 -3.11 -31.51 -56.60
N ALA A 21 -3.80 -30.65 -55.85
CA ALA A 21 -4.86 -29.80 -56.41
C ALA A 21 -4.75 -28.42 -55.76
N ALA A 22 -4.38 -27.43 -56.55
CA ALA A 22 -4.44 -26.02 -56.21
C ALA A 22 -5.90 -25.61 -56.03
N LEU A 23 -6.22 -24.97 -54.92
CA LEU A 23 -7.46 -24.23 -54.73
C LEU A 23 -7.16 -22.92 -54.04
N ALA A 24 -7.63 -21.86 -54.67
CA ALA A 24 -7.54 -20.49 -54.25
C ALA A 24 -7.94 -20.28 -52.77
N ALA A 25 -7.03 -19.69 -52.02
CA ALA A 25 -7.32 -19.19 -50.68
C ALA A 25 -8.08 -17.86 -50.80
N ALA A 26 -9.38 -17.87 -50.53
CA ALA A 26 -10.08 -16.69 -50.07
C ALA A 26 -9.62 -16.43 -48.64
N ALA A 27 -8.88 -15.36 -48.45
CA ALA A 27 -8.54 -14.85 -47.10
C ALA A 27 -9.83 -14.42 -46.43
N MET A 28 -10.38 -15.28 -45.57
CA MET A 28 -11.26 -14.83 -44.49
C MET A 28 -10.36 -14.22 -43.44
N LEU A 29 -10.41 -12.93 -43.37
CA LEU A 29 -10.08 -12.19 -42.13
C LEU A 29 -11.02 -12.68 -41.03
N VAL A 30 -10.58 -13.64 -40.26
CA VAL A 30 -11.14 -13.90 -38.94
C VAL A 30 -10.56 -12.82 -38.04
N PRO A 31 -11.37 -11.88 -37.51
CA PRO A 31 -10.90 -11.10 -36.40
C PRO A 31 -10.60 -12.11 -35.29
N LEU A 32 -9.37 -12.16 -34.82
CA LEU A 32 -9.09 -12.67 -33.48
C LEU A 32 -9.77 -11.66 -32.55
N ALA A 33 -11.07 -11.84 -32.36
CA ALA A 33 -11.70 -11.38 -31.15
C ALA A 33 -11.00 -12.18 -30.03
N PHE A 34 -10.14 -11.54 -29.29
CA PHE A 34 -9.94 -11.96 -27.91
C PHE A 34 -11.33 -11.83 -27.30
N ALA A 35 -12.03 -12.95 -27.20
CA ALA A 35 -13.15 -13.03 -26.29
C ALA A 35 -12.61 -12.57 -24.93
N PRO A 36 -13.35 -11.75 -24.16
CA PRO A 36 -13.03 -11.61 -22.75
C PRO A 36 -12.82 -13.05 -22.27
N THR A 37 -11.69 -13.31 -21.64
CA THR A 37 -11.46 -14.59 -20.99
C THR A 37 -12.68 -14.78 -20.12
N ALA A 38 -13.62 -15.65 -20.58
CA ALA A 38 -14.67 -16.13 -19.71
C ALA A 38 -13.89 -16.60 -18.48
N MET A 39 -14.13 -15.97 -17.33
CA MET A 39 -13.66 -16.49 -16.08
C MET A 39 -13.93 -17.98 -16.14
N ALA A 40 -12.89 -18.78 -16.04
CA ALA A 40 -13.05 -20.23 -16.00
C ALA A 40 -14.16 -20.50 -15.00
N ALA A 41 -15.09 -21.42 -15.33
CA ALA A 41 -16.16 -21.77 -14.40
C ALA A 41 -15.53 -21.96 -13.03
N ASP A 42 -16.06 -21.25 -12.01
CA ASP A 42 -15.54 -21.22 -10.64
C ASP A 42 -15.07 -22.63 -10.25
N PRO A 43 -13.77 -22.84 -9.97
CA PRO A 43 -13.26 -24.18 -9.68
C PRO A 43 -14.06 -24.80 -8.55
N ASP A 44 -14.44 -26.05 -8.70
CA ASP A 44 -15.14 -26.79 -7.64
C ASP A 44 -14.10 -27.17 -6.57
N TYR A 45 -14.15 -26.49 -5.43
CA TYR A 45 -13.30 -26.76 -4.26
C TYR A 45 -14.06 -27.65 -3.25
N PRO A 46 -14.09 -28.98 -3.43
CA PRO A 46 -14.82 -29.88 -2.54
C PRO A 46 -14.19 -29.87 -1.16
N GLY A 47 -14.98 -29.44 -0.16
CA GLY A 47 -14.53 -29.32 1.23
C GLY A 47 -14.16 -27.91 1.65
N GLY A 48 -14.11 -26.96 0.72
CA GLY A 48 -13.83 -25.55 1.01
C GLY A 48 -12.50 -25.33 1.74
N ILE A 49 -12.40 -24.27 2.49
CA ILE A 49 -11.19 -23.89 3.25
C ILE A 49 -10.82 -24.95 4.30
N LYS A 50 -11.81 -25.54 4.98
CA LYS A 50 -11.54 -26.63 5.93
C LYS A 50 -10.98 -27.90 5.26
N GLY A 51 -11.24 -28.08 3.96
CA GLY A 51 -10.65 -29.16 3.18
C GLY A 51 -9.14 -29.04 3.02
N GLU A 52 -8.63 -27.81 3.03
CA GLU A 52 -7.21 -27.49 2.98
C GLU A 52 -6.53 -27.70 4.35
N TYR A 53 -7.08 -27.13 5.42
CA TYR A 53 -6.40 -27.03 6.71
C TYR A 53 -6.64 -28.19 7.67
N ASN A 54 -7.81 -28.84 7.64
CA ASN A 54 -8.10 -29.94 8.56
C ASN A 54 -7.16 -31.16 8.38
N PRO A 55 -6.72 -31.53 7.16
CA PRO A 55 -5.68 -32.58 7.01
C PRO A 55 -4.37 -32.29 7.71
N LEU A 56 -4.05 -31.01 7.96
CA LEU A 56 -2.88 -30.56 8.72
C LEU A 56 -3.12 -30.57 10.24
N GLY A 57 -4.33 -30.87 10.68
CA GLY A 57 -4.72 -30.80 12.10
C GLY A 57 -5.10 -29.39 12.58
N ILE A 58 -5.31 -28.47 11.66
CA ILE A 58 -5.62 -27.05 11.91
C ILE A 58 -7.12 -26.84 11.72
N ASN A 59 -7.77 -26.15 12.67
CA ASN A 59 -9.17 -25.74 12.51
C ASN A 59 -9.25 -24.53 11.58
N ALA A 60 -10.19 -24.57 10.63
CA ALA A 60 -10.47 -23.46 9.72
C ALA A 60 -11.57 -22.58 10.30
N GLY A 61 -11.22 -21.38 10.73
CA GLY A 61 -12.09 -20.48 11.49
C GLY A 61 -12.56 -19.26 10.72
N VAL A 62 -13.71 -18.72 11.15
CA VAL A 62 -14.24 -17.44 10.67
C VAL A 62 -14.94 -16.68 11.81
N ALA A 63 -14.72 -15.36 11.88
CA ALA A 63 -15.46 -14.50 12.81
C ALA A 63 -16.83 -14.14 12.22
N ILE A 64 -17.90 -14.27 13.03
CA ILE A 64 -19.27 -13.98 12.60
C ILE A 64 -20.15 -13.50 13.77
N GLU A 65 -21.30 -12.92 13.41
CA GLU A 65 -22.42 -12.65 14.32
C GLU A 65 -23.76 -13.12 13.74
N THR A 66 -24.74 -13.37 14.61
CA THR A 66 -26.07 -13.85 14.16
C THR A 66 -26.77 -12.86 13.25
N TYR A 67 -26.65 -11.56 13.52
CA TYR A 67 -27.26 -10.50 12.70
C TYR A 67 -26.63 -10.36 11.31
N THR A 68 -25.47 -10.98 11.09
CA THR A 68 -24.78 -11.00 9.78
C THR A 68 -25.16 -12.21 8.96
N LEU A 69 -25.77 -13.24 9.57
CA LEU A 69 -26.11 -14.47 8.91
C LEU A 69 -27.47 -14.39 8.18
N ASN A 70 -27.51 -15.00 7.03
CA ASN A 70 -28.72 -15.37 6.31
C ASN A 70 -28.50 -16.76 5.71
N GLN A 71 -29.51 -17.33 5.08
CA GLN A 71 -29.46 -18.71 4.58
C GLN A 71 -28.27 -18.98 3.65
N ASP A 72 -27.90 -18.02 2.79
CA ASP A 72 -26.78 -18.19 1.84
C ASP A 72 -25.43 -18.09 2.59
N LYS A 73 -25.30 -17.17 3.55
CA LYS A 73 -24.11 -17.04 4.40
C LYS A 73 -23.92 -18.23 5.33
N GLU A 74 -25.00 -18.75 5.94
CA GLU A 74 -24.95 -20.00 6.72
C GLU A 74 -24.43 -21.17 5.87
N LYS A 75 -24.91 -21.29 4.63
CA LYS A 75 -24.45 -22.32 3.72
C LYS A 75 -22.96 -22.15 3.39
N ALA A 76 -22.54 -20.94 3.00
CA ALA A 76 -21.13 -20.65 2.69
C ALA A 76 -20.22 -20.94 3.90
N LEU A 77 -20.67 -20.60 5.12
CA LEU A 77 -19.95 -20.89 6.35
C LEU A 77 -19.79 -22.40 6.57
N VAL A 78 -20.89 -23.15 6.55
CA VAL A 78 -20.87 -24.61 6.76
C VAL A 78 -20.05 -25.34 5.71
N GLU A 79 -20.05 -24.86 4.46
CA GLU A 79 -19.24 -25.44 3.37
C GLU A 79 -17.74 -25.23 3.57
N ASN A 80 -17.32 -24.07 4.10
CA ASN A 80 -15.93 -23.65 4.11
C ASN A 80 -15.21 -23.79 5.45
N PHE A 81 -15.93 -23.70 6.57
CA PHE A 81 -15.31 -23.59 7.89
C PHE A 81 -15.79 -24.69 8.84
N ASP A 82 -14.98 -25.05 9.82
CA ASP A 82 -15.31 -25.97 10.91
C ASP A 82 -15.14 -25.33 12.30
N GLN A 83 -14.79 -24.03 12.34
CA GLN A 83 -14.70 -23.23 13.55
C GLN A 83 -15.31 -21.85 13.32
N ILE A 84 -16.00 -21.32 14.33
CA ILE A 84 -16.44 -19.92 14.37
C ILE A 84 -15.88 -19.20 15.58
N THR A 85 -15.69 -17.90 15.45
CA THR A 85 -15.40 -16.98 16.56
C THR A 85 -16.51 -15.94 16.61
N PRO A 86 -17.32 -15.87 17.69
CA PRO A 86 -18.29 -14.79 17.88
C PRO A 86 -17.57 -13.44 17.97
N GLU A 87 -17.83 -12.56 17.01
CA GLU A 87 -17.10 -11.30 16.88
C GLU A 87 -17.31 -10.36 18.07
N ASN A 88 -18.54 -10.30 18.61
CA ASN A 88 -18.92 -9.38 19.71
C ASN A 88 -19.70 -10.04 20.84
N SER A 89 -20.55 -11.03 20.56
CA SER A 89 -21.57 -11.53 21.49
C SER A 89 -21.00 -12.25 22.72
N LEU A 90 -19.75 -12.72 22.70
CA LEU A 90 -19.06 -13.33 23.85
C LEU A 90 -18.06 -12.38 24.55
N LYS A 91 -17.94 -11.12 24.10
CA LYS A 91 -17.11 -10.12 24.80
C LYS A 91 -17.71 -9.76 26.15
N PRO A 92 -16.93 -9.25 27.12
CA PRO A 92 -17.41 -9.00 28.49
C PRO A 92 -18.70 -8.19 28.57
N GLU A 93 -18.87 -7.18 27.73
CA GLU A 93 -20.07 -6.34 27.66
C GLU A 93 -21.32 -7.14 27.26
N GLY A 94 -21.20 -8.13 26.38
CA GLY A 94 -22.30 -8.96 25.88
C GLY A 94 -22.97 -9.83 26.97
N TRP A 95 -22.31 -10.02 28.10
CA TRP A 95 -22.79 -10.84 29.23
C TRP A 95 -23.61 -10.08 30.28
N TYR A 96 -23.80 -8.78 30.12
CA TYR A 96 -24.53 -7.97 31.12
C TYR A 96 -25.64 -7.16 30.45
N ASP A 97 -26.72 -6.96 31.22
CA ASP A 97 -27.78 -6.03 30.82
C ASP A 97 -27.49 -4.61 31.34
N ASP A 98 -28.34 -3.65 30.95
CA ASP A 98 -28.25 -2.26 31.39
C ASP A 98 -28.38 -2.07 32.92
N GLN A 99 -28.80 -3.08 33.64
CA GLN A 99 -28.88 -3.11 35.08
C GLN A 99 -27.74 -3.88 35.75
N HIS A 100 -26.70 -4.20 34.99
CA HIS A 100 -25.52 -4.95 35.42
C HIS A 100 -25.83 -6.43 35.84
N HIS A 101 -26.98 -6.99 35.41
CA HIS A 101 -27.26 -8.39 35.64
C HIS A 101 -26.58 -9.25 34.60
N PHE A 102 -25.88 -10.26 35.08
CA PHE A 102 -25.27 -11.26 34.20
C PHE A 102 -26.35 -12.10 33.50
N ARG A 103 -26.17 -12.28 32.14
CA ARG A 103 -27.02 -13.14 31.33
C ARG A 103 -26.26 -13.55 30.04
N MET A 104 -26.58 -14.72 29.49
CA MET A 104 -26.22 -15.02 28.11
C MET A 104 -27.16 -14.23 27.18
N SER A 105 -26.62 -13.49 26.24
CA SER A 105 -27.41 -12.78 25.22
C SER A 105 -28.08 -13.77 24.27
N ASP A 106 -29.15 -13.33 23.60
CA ASP A 106 -29.79 -14.14 22.58
C ASP A 106 -28.86 -14.37 21.36
N ASP A 107 -28.03 -13.41 21.02
CA ASP A 107 -27.03 -13.55 19.95
C ASP A 107 -25.98 -14.61 20.30
N ALA A 108 -25.39 -14.57 21.51
CA ALA A 108 -24.46 -15.59 21.98
C ALA A 108 -25.11 -16.99 21.96
N ARG A 109 -26.33 -17.09 22.49
CA ARG A 109 -27.09 -18.37 22.52
C ARG A 109 -27.34 -18.91 21.13
N ASN A 110 -27.77 -18.04 20.19
CA ASN A 110 -28.08 -18.45 18.82
C ASN A 110 -26.83 -18.94 18.08
N LEU A 111 -25.68 -18.26 18.27
CA LEU A 111 -24.42 -18.69 17.66
C LEU A 111 -23.91 -20.02 18.20
N LEU A 112 -23.96 -20.20 19.54
CA LEU A 112 -23.56 -21.46 20.16
C LEU A 112 -24.51 -22.61 19.77
N THR A 113 -25.81 -22.33 19.64
CA THR A 113 -26.80 -23.30 19.15
C THR A 113 -26.51 -23.69 17.71
N PHE A 114 -26.32 -22.70 16.84
CA PHE A 114 -25.96 -22.94 15.44
C PHE A 114 -24.70 -23.80 15.32
N ALA A 115 -23.65 -23.47 16.08
CA ALA A 115 -22.42 -24.25 16.08
C ALA A 115 -22.65 -25.70 16.56
N SER A 116 -23.35 -25.89 17.68
CA SER A 116 -23.67 -27.21 18.22
C SER A 116 -24.48 -28.06 17.24
N GLU A 117 -25.52 -27.50 16.63
CA GLU A 117 -26.39 -28.20 15.68
C GLU A 117 -25.68 -28.59 14.37
N ASN A 118 -24.69 -27.82 13.94
CA ASN A 118 -23.93 -28.06 12.70
C ASN A 118 -22.59 -28.76 12.95
N GLY A 119 -22.23 -29.09 14.19
CA GLY A 119 -20.96 -29.72 14.53
C GLY A 119 -19.76 -28.84 14.28
N ILE A 120 -19.94 -27.52 14.39
CA ILE A 120 -18.91 -26.50 14.22
C ILE A 120 -18.33 -26.17 15.59
N LYS A 121 -17.02 -26.04 15.69
CA LYS A 121 -16.30 -25.65 16.89
C LYS A 121 -16.45 -24.14 17.16
N VAL A 122 -16.40 -23.76 18.42
CA VAL A 122 -16.39 -22.35 18.83
C VAL A 122 -15.06 -22.01 19.50
N TYR A 123 -14.39 -21.01 18.97
CA TYR A 123 -13.29 -20.31 19.60
C TYR A 123 -13.86 -19.06 20.30
N GLY A 124 -13.95 -19.10 21.63
CA GLY A 124 -14.55 -18.02 22.42
C GLY A 124 -13.68 -16.77 22.42
N HIS A 125 -14.29 -15.63 22.20
CA HIS A 125 -13.62 -14.33 22.19
C HIS A 125 -14.49 -13.31 22.92
N VAL A 126 -14.14 -12.80 24.07
CA VAL A 126 -12.97 -12.92 24.93
C VAL A 126 -13.42 -12.84 26.42
N LEU A 127 -12.69 -13.43 27.36
CA LEU A 127 -13.05 -13.35 28.78
C LEU A 127 -12.61 -12.03 29.44
N VAL A 128 -11.42 -11.53 29.12
CA VAL A 128 -10.84 -10.31 29.69
C VAL A 128 -10.23 -9.44 28.61
N TRP A 129 -10.76 -8.24 28.43
CA TRP A 129 -10.27 -7.27 27.46
C TRP A 129 -10.39 -5.84 28.02
N HIS A 130 -9.56 -4.93 27.55
CA HIS A 130 -9.57 -3.53 27.96
C HIS A 130 -10.67 -2.71 27.28
N SER A 131 -11.18 -3.19 26.16
CA SER A 131 -12.30 -2.63 25.41
C SER A 131 -13.55 -3.51 25.60
N GLN A 132 -14.73 -3.02 25.29
CA GLN A 132 -16.02 -3.71 25.42
C GLN A 132 -16.16 -4.50 26.74
N THR A 133 -15.63 -3.90 27.84
CA THR A 133 -15.87 -4.30 29.23
C THR A 133 -16.64 -3.14 29.86
N PRO A 134 -17.77 -3.38 30.52
CA PRO A 134 -18.59 -2.29 31.07
C PRO A 134 -17.81 -1.41 32.04
N ASP A 135 -17.97 -0.09 31.97
CA ASP A 135 -17.22 0.88 32.80
C ASP A 135 -17.38 0.61 34.31
N TRP A 136 -18.60 0.27 34.76
CA TRP A 136 -18.88 -0.03 36.16
C TRP A 136 -18.00 -1.15 36.72
N PHE A 137 -17.50 -2.01 35.84
CA PHE A 137 -16.65 -3.13 36.22
C PHE A 137 -15.35 -2.69 36.92
N PHE A 138 -14.85 -1.51 36.59
CA PHE A 138 -13.61 -0.93 37.14
C PHE A 138 -13.85 0.06 38.26
N GLN A 139 -15.11 0.43 38.53
CA GLN A 139 -15.44 1.52 39.45
C GLN A 139 -15.64 1.01 40.90
N ALA A 140 -15.15 1.81 41.88
CA ALA A 140 -15.39 1.56 43.28
C ALA A 140 -16.88 1.73 43.69
N ASP A 141 -17.59 2.58 42.98
CA ASP A 141 -19.02 2.80 43.07
C ASP A 141 -19.64 2.54 41.70
N GLU A 142 -20.35 1.44 41.53
CA GLU A 142 -20.98 1.01 40.27
C GLU A 142 -22.02 2.00 39.73
N GLY A 143 -22.50 2.92 40.58
CA GLY A 143 -23.38 4.02 40.21
C GLY A 143 -22.66 5.28 39.75
N CYS A 144 -21.34 5.32 39.76
CA CYS A 144 -20.59 6.46 39.27
C CYS A 144 -20.72 6.56 37.75
N HIS A 145 -21.05 7.72 37.25
CA HIS A 145 -21.16 7.97 35.79
C HIS A 145 -19.84 8.53 35.28
N ASP A 146 -19.14 7.77 34.46
CA ASP A 146 -17.92 8.22 33.83
C ASP A 146 -18.23 9.31 32.79
N THR A 147 -17.47 10.40 32.83
CA THR A 147 -17.59 11.52 31.91
C THR A 147 -16.36 11.66 31.01
N ASN A 148 -15.44 10.69 31.06
CA ASN A 148 -14.22 10.70 30.29
C ASN A 148 -14.30 9.68 29.14
N ASP A 149 -14.25 10.16 27.90
CA ASP A 149 -14.35 9.30 26.71
C ASP A 149 -12.98 8.75 26.26
N ASN A 150 -11.87 9.05 26.97
CA ASN A 150 -10.55 8.56 26.57
C ASN A 150 -10.32 7.12 27.03
N PRO A 151 -9.94 6.18 26.16
CA PRO A 151 -9.66 4.80 26.52
C PRO A 151 -8.62 4.70 27.66
N GLY A 152 -8.90 3.86 28.65
CA GLY A 152 -7.99 3.64 29.78
C GLY A 152 -7.94 4.77 30.81
N VAL A 153 -8.80 5.76 30.72
CA VAL A 153 -8.93 6.86 31.67
C VAL A 153 -10.37 6.95 32.18
N THR A 154 -10.57 7.04 33.47
CA THR A 154 -11.90 7.23 34.05
C THR A 154 -11.93 8.40 35.02
N SER A 155 -13.06 9.12 35.05
CA SER A 155 -13.34 10.16 36.04
C SER A 155 -13.85 9.59 37.38
N CYS A 156 -14.22 8.31 37.38
CA CYS A 156 -14.71 7.61 38.58
C CYS A 156 -13.57 7.01 39.42
N PRO A 157 -13.70 6.94 40.75
CA PRO A 157 -12.74 6.21 41.56
C PRO A 157 -12.66 4.73 41.14
N LEU A 158 -11.44 4.24 40.91
CA LEU A 158 -11.21 2.84 40.60
C LEU A 158 -11.50 1.92 41.82
N ALA A 159 -12.02 0.74 41.54
CA ALA A 159 -12.12 -0.35 42.49
C ALA A 159 -10.73 -0.79 42.96
N ASP A 160 -10.67 -1.31 44.20
CA ASP A 160 -9.43 -1.89 44.69
C ASP A 160 -9.12 -3.26 44.05
N LYS A 161 -7.88 -3.70 44.16
CA LYS A 161 -7.41 -4.97 43.55
C LYS A 161 -8.26 -6.17 44.01
N ALA A 162 -8.65 -6.24 45.29
CA ALA A 162 -9.42 -7.37 45.83
C ALA A 162 -10.85 -7.43 45.23
N THR A 163 -11.47 -6.27 45.05
CA THR A 163 -12.76 -6.16 44.34
C THR A 163 -12.63 -6.61 42.88
N MET A 164 -11.58 -6.18 42.19
CA MET A 164 -11.35 -6.55 40.80
C MET A 164 -11.04 -8.04 40.63
N GLN A 165 -10.28 -8.63 41.54
CA GLN A 165 -10.03 -10.08 41.54
C GLN A 165 -11.33 -10.87 41.68
N GLU A 166 -12.23 -10.46 42.55
CA GLU A 166 -13.53 -11.13 42.74
C GLU A 166 -14.46 -10.90 41.52
N ARG A 167 -14.52 -9.70 40.95
CA ARG A 167 -15.31 -9.43 39.75
C ARG A 167 -14.82 -10.25 38.55
N GLN A 168 -13.51 -10.29 38.31
CA GLN A 168 -12.91 -11.09 37.24
C GLN A 168 -13.22 -12.58 37.46
N ARG A 169 -12.99 -13.10 38.67
CA ARG A 169 -13.25 -14.49 38.98
C ARG A 169 -14.72 -14.86 38.76
N LYS A 170 -15.67 -14.04 39.26
CA LYS A 170 -17.10 -14.26 39.06
C LYS A 170 -17.53 -14.16 37.62
N HIS A 171 -16.97 -13.22 36.86
CA HIS A 171 -17.27 -13.11 35.44
C HIS A 171 -16.92 -14.40 34.71
N ILE A 172 -15.70 -14.89 34.88
CA ILE A 172 -15.22 -16.12 34.23
C ILE A 172 -16.01 -17.34 34.71
N GLU A 173 -16.32 -17.44 36.02
CA GLU A 173 -17.15 -18.48 36.56
C GLU A 173 -18.56 -18.50 35.95
N ASN A 174 -19.22 -17.34 35.90
CA ASN A 174 -20.59 -17.20 35.39
C ASN A 174 -20.66 -17.52 33.89
N VAL A 175 -19.65 -17.09 33.08
CA VAL A 175 -19.56 -17.43 31.66
C VAL A 175 -19.44 -18.95 31.47
N ALA A 176 -18.55 -19.59 32.23
CA ALA A 176 -18.36 -21.04 32.17
C ALA A 176 -19.64 -21.81 32.63
N GLU A 177 -20.27 -21.35 33.71
CA GLU A 177 -21.52 -21.93 34.21
C GLU A 177 -22.64 -21.83 33.19
N ALA A 178 -22.88 -20.63 32.63
CA ALA A 178 -23.96 -20.39 31.67
C ALA A 178 -23.82 -21.23 30.41
N ILE A 179 -22.60 -21.33 29.85
CA ILE A 179 -22.34 -22.16 28.67
C ILE A 179 -22.53 -23.65 29.02
N SER A 180 -22.01 -24.10 30.19
CA SER A 180 -22.13 -25.48 30.61
C SER A 180 -23.57 -25.90 30.92
N GLU A 181 -24.37 -25.03 31.56
CA GLU A 181 -25.79 -25.31 31.86
C GLU A 181 -26.62 -25.49 30.58
N GLU A 182 -26.37 -24.71 29.55
CA GLU A 182 -27.21 -24.73 28.33
C GLU A 182 -26.70 -25.76 27.29
N PHE A 183 -25.39 -25.90 27.12
CA PHE A 183 -24.79 -26.74 26.09
C PHE A 183 -24.14 -28.03 26.62
N GLY A 184 -24.17 -28.23 27.93
CA GLY A 184 -23.47 -29.34 28.59
C GLY A 184 -22.04 -28.99 28.98
N LYS A 185 -21.40 -29.83 29.76
CA LYS A 185 -20.02 -29.63 30.25
C LYS A 185 -19.04 -29.50 29.08
N PHE A 186 -17.97 -28.70 29.25
CA PHE A 186 -16.93 -28.56 28.24
C PHE A 186 -16.30 -29.89 27.92
N GLY A 187 -16.08 -30.17 26.64
CA GLY A 187 -15.62 -31.45 26.14
C GLY A 187 -16.73 -32.50 25.93
N SER A 188 -18.00 -32.20 26.31
CA SER A 188 -19.12 -33.05 25.95
C SER A 188 -19.51 -32.84 24.48
N PRO A 189 -20.18 -33.84 23.86
CA PRO A 189 -20.52 -33.75 22.41
C PRO A 189 -21.47 -32.62 22.04
N THR A 190 -22.16 -32.02 22.99
CA THR A 190 -23.11 -30.92 22.74
C THR A 190 -22.52 -29.54 22.98
N ASN A 191 -21.38 -29.45 23.69
CA ASN A 191 -20.73 -28.17 23.93
C ASN A 191 -19.74 -27.87 22.80
N PRO A 192 -19.99 -26.84 21.98
CA PRO A 192 -19.16 -26.56 20.82
C PRO A 192 -17.85 -25.84 21.17
N VAL A 193 -17.67 -25.32 22.38
CA VAL A 193 -16.52 -24.48 22.78
C VAL A 193 -15.28 -25.34 22.97
N VAL A 194 -14.23 -25.07 22.20
CA VAL A 194 -12.96 -25.80 22.21
C VAL A 194 -11.75 -24.96 22.56
N ALA A 195 -11.85 -23.64 22.50
CA ALA A 195 -10.81 -22.70 22.84
C ALA A 195 -11.39 -21.39 23.34
N PHE A 196 -10.56 -20.57 24.00
CA PHE A 196 -10.93 -19.24 24.45
C PHE A 196 -9.73 -18.30 24.42
N ASP A 197 -9.90 -17.08 23.88
CA ASP A 197 -9.05 -15.94 24.22
C ASP A 197 -9.35 -15.56 25.67
N VAL A 198 -8.46 -15.90 26.57
CA VAL A 198 -8.66 -15.59 28.00
C VAL A 198 -8.39 -14.11 28.24
N VAL A 199 -7.32 -13.59 27.65
CA VAL A 199 -6.97 -12.17 27.76
C VAL A 199 -6.54 -11.65 26.38
N ASN A 200 -7.06 -10.47 26.01
CA ASN A 200 -6.82 -9.85 24.72
C ASN A 200 -6.12 -8.48 24.87
N GLU A 201 -5.14 -8.20 23.95
CA GLU A 201 -4.53 -6.89 23.73
C GLU A 201 -3.89 -6.26 24.94
N THR A 202 -2.95 -6.95 25.52
CA THR A 202 -2.31 -6.56 26.78
C THR A 202 -1.02 -5.76 26.61
N VAL A 203 -0.43 -5.81 25.42
CA VAL A 203 0.86 -5.18 25.13
C VAL A 203 0.67 -3.81 24.51
N ASN A 204 1.47 -2.84 24.94
CA ASN A 204 1.45 -1.48 24.38
C ASN A 204 2.04 -1.44 22.97
N ASP A 205 1.58 -0.51 22.15
CA ASP A 205 2.07 -0.36 20.76
C ASP A 205 3.47 0.25 20.70
N GLY A 206 3.79 1.16 21.62
CA GLY A 206 5.11 1.76 21.79
C GLY A 206 5.84 1.25 23.03
N ASP A 207 7.11 1.63 23.17
CA ASP A 207 7.86 1.38 24.39
C ASP A 207 7.38 2.31 25.50
N ASP A 208 6.94 1.71 26.59
CA ASP A 208 6.61 2.41 27.83
C ASP A 208 7.37 1.77 29.01
N PRO A 209 8.52 2.33 29.39
CA PRO A 209 9.28 1.79 30.52
C PRO A 209 8.53 1.80 31.86
N ALA A 210 7.52 2.67 32.02
CA ALA A 210 6.75 2.76 33.25
C ALA A 210 5.83 1.54 33.45
N THR A 211 5.38 0.93 32.35
CA THR A 211 4.50 -0.26 32.36
C THR A 211 5.23 -1.53 31.93
N ASN A 212 6.53 -1.48 31.69
CA ASN A 212 7.32 -2.61 31.18
C ASN A 212 6.74 -3.16 29.85
N GLY A 213 6.32 -2.26 28.94
CA GLY A 213 5.74 -2.59 27.66
C GLY A 213 4.29 -3.07 27.69
N MET A 214 3.65 -3.04 28.85
CA MET A 214 2.23 -3.41 29.00
C MET A 214 1.31 -2.22 28.69
N ARG A 215 0.13 -2.52 28.17
CA ARG A 215 -0.93 -1.52 27.98
C ARG A 215 -1.40 -0.99 29.35
N ASN A 216 -1.38 0.32 29.54
CA ASN A 216 -1.88 0.98 30.76
C ASN A 216 -3.41 1.02 30.82
N SER A 217 -4.04 -0.13 30.69
CA SER A 217 -5.51 -0.31 30.75
C SER A 217 -6.06 -0.15 32.16
N LEU A 218 -7.39 -0.01 32.30
CA LEU A 218 -8.04 -0.01 33.64
C LEU A 218 -7.80 -1.32 34.40
N TRP A 219 -7.65 -2.45 33.70
CA TRP A 219 -7.19 -3.71 34.29
C TRP A 219 -5.81 -3.58 34.94
N TYR A 220 -4.84 -3.04 34.17
CA TYR A 220 -3.47 -2.84 34.66
C TYR A 220 -3.43 -1.87 35.86
N GLN A 221 -4.17 -0.76 35.76
CA GLN A 221 -4.21 0.27 36.81
C GLN A 221 -4.84 -0.24 38.12
N THR A 222 -5.97 -0.95 38.04
CA THR A 222 -6.67 -1.49 39.23
C THR A 222 -5.89 -2.60 39.94
N TYR A 223 -5.19 -3.44 39.16
CA TYR A 223 -4.34 -4.48 39.73
C TYR A 223 -2.97 -3.95 40.19
N GLY A 224 -2.55 -2.78 39.66
CA GLY A 224 -1.22 -2.22 39.88
C GLY A 224 -0.13 -3.00 39.18
N GLY A 225 -0.46 -3.61 38.01
CA GLY A 225 0.46 -4.40 37.22
C GLY A 225 -0.22 -5.52 36.40
N GLU A 226 0.56 -6.44 35.88
CA GLU A 226 0.13 -7.49 34.93
C GLU A 226 -0.52 -8.72 35.62
N ASP A 227 -0.63 -8.77 36.93
CA ASP A 227 -1.20 -9.91 37.67
C ASP A 227 -2.63 -10.28 37.26
N TYR A 228 -3.40 -9.32 36.69
CA TYR A 228 -4.74 -9.58 36.16
C TYR A 228 -4.76 -10.62 35.07
N ILE A 229 -3.70 -10.70 34.26
CA ILE A 229 -3.53 -11.71 33.23
C ILE A 229 -3.38 -13.09 33.87
N TYR A 230 -2.52 -13.18 34.85
CA TYR A 230 -2.23 -14.46 35.54
C TYR A 230 -3.45 -15.01 36.28
N ASP A 231 -4.19 -14.13 36.94
CA ASP A 231 -5.42 -14.52 37.66
C ASP A 231 -6.52 -14.92 36.66
N ALA A 232 -6.65 -14.25 35.51
CA ALA A 232 -7.60 -14.60 34.46
C ALA A 232 -7.37 -16.02 33.94
N PHE A 233 -6.14 -16.39 33.62
CA PHE A 233 -5.81 -17.74 33.16
C PHE A 233 -6.01 -18.82 34.26
N ARG A 234 -5.67 -18.53 35.50
CA ARG A 234 -5.93 -19.45 36.60
C ARG A 234 -7.43 -19.68 36.80
N ASN A 235 -8.25 -18.62 36.75
CA ASN A 235 -9.69 -18.71 36.82
C ASN A 235 -10.27 -19.47 35.62
N ALA A 236 -9.84 -19.13 34.38
CA ALA A 236 -10.29 -19.81 33.17
C ALA A 236 -9.97 -21.31 33.22
N ASN A 237 -8.73 -21.68 33.60
CA ASN A 237 -8.37 -23.08 33.74
C ASN A 237 -9.25 -23.78 34.78
N THR A 238 -9.48 -23.15 35.94
CA THR A 238 -10.32 -23.72 37.04
C THR A 238 -11.74 -23.96 36.55
N TYR A 239 -12.37 -23.00 35.91
CA TYR A 239 -13.80 -23.12 35.58
C TYR A 239 -14.05 -23.85 34.25
N LEU A 240 -13.23 -23.63 33.20
CA LEU A 240 -13.44 -24.27 31.91
C LEU A 240 -12.88 -25.71 31.84
N ASN A 241 -11.74 -25.96 32.50
CA ASN A 241 -11.02 -27.23 32.40
C ASN A 241 -11.13 -28.14 33.63
N ASP A 242 -11.59 -27.63 34.81
CA ASP A 242 -11.77 -28.43 35.99
C ASP A 242 -13.25 -28.53 36.43
N VAL A 243 -13.87 -27.39 36.80
CA VAL A 243 -15.21 -27.40 37.49
C VAL A 243 -16.32 -27.78 36.51
N TYR A 244 -16.34 -27.20 35.32
CA TYR A 244 -17.38 -27.42 34.29
C TYR A 244 -16.90 -28.32 33.13
N ALA A 245 -15.77 -28.98 33.26
CA ALA A 245 -15.31 -29.98 32.31
C ALA A 245 -16.11 -31.31 32.45
N ALA A 246 -16.27 -32.03 31.37
CA ALA A 246 -16.86 -33.36 31.36
C ALA A 246 -15.90 -34.34 32.08
N ASP A 247 -16.45 -35.32 32.76
CA ASP A 247 -15.67 -36.21 33.64
C ASP A 247 -14.62 -37.07 32.93
N ASP A 248 -14.78 -37.21 31.60
CA ASP A 248 -13.90 -37.96 30.69
C ASP A 248 -13.05 -37.04 29.78
N ALA A 249 -13.14 -35.75 29.92
CA ALA A 249 -12.38 -34.76 29.17
C ALA A 249 -11.26 -34.20 30.05
N GLU A 250 -10.03 -34.47 29.65
CA GLU A 250 -8.84 -33.93 30.31
C GLU A 250 -8.42 -32.64 29.61
N HIS A 251 -8.74 -31.49 30.12
CA HIS A 251 -8.42 -30.18 29.56
C HIS A 251 -9.12 -29.85 28.19
N PRO A 252 -10.48 -29.75 28.21
CA PRO A 252 -11.27 -29.65 26.98
C PRO A 252 -11.19 -28.30 26.25
N VAL A 253 -10.80 -27.22 26.95
CA VAL A 253 -10.74 -25.86 26.37
C VAL A 253 -9.30 -25.37 26.30
N THR A 254 -8.81 -25.07 25.10
CA THR A 254 -7.47 -24.50 24.89
C THR A 254 -7.46 -23.01 25.22
N LEU A 255 -6.56 -22.56 26.07
CA LEU A 255 -6.52 -21.21 26.62
C LEU A 255 -5.46 -20.34 25.94
N PHE A 256 -5.89 -19.30 25.23
CA PHE A 256 -5.02 -18.41 24.48
C PHE A 256 -4.88 -17.03 25.14
N ILE A 257 -3.70 -16.44 25.03
CA ILE A 257 -3.48 -15.00 25.08
C ILE A 257 -3.46 -14.49 23.64
N ASN A 258 -4.08 -13.37 23.33
CA ASN A 258 -4.22 -12.83 21.96
C ASN A 258 -3.82 -11.36 21.89
N ASP A 259 -3.14 -10.95 20.82
CA ASP A 259 -2.79 -9.54 20.59
C ASP A 259 -2.64 -9.22 19.09
N TYR A 260 -2.83 -7.96 18.74
CA TYR A 260 -2.70 -7.44 17.37
C TYR A 260 -1.29 -6.88 17.10
N SER A 261 -1.00 -6.59 15.82
CA SER A 261 0.29 -6.05 15.35
C SER A 261 1.51 -6.85 15.80
N THR A 262 1.35 -8.15 16.02
CA THR A 262 2.45 -9.04 16.44
C THR A 262 3.44 -9.33 15.30
N GLU A 263 3.08 -9.02 14.06
CA GLU A 263 3.96 -9.02 12.90
C GLU A 263 4.99 -7.89 12.95
N GLN A 264 4.75 -6.84 13.76
CA GLN A 264 5.68 -5.73 13.95
C GLN A 264 6.75 -6.11 14.99
N ALA A 265 8.01 -6.04 14.62
CA ALA A 265 9.14 -6.50 15.43
C ALA A 265 9.16 -5.92 16.87
N GLY A 266 8.87 -4.63 17.04
CA GLY A 266 8.82 -3.98 18.35
C GLY A 266 7.71 -4.52 19.25
N LYS A 267 6.49 -4.62 18.75
CA LYS A 267 5.33 -5.19 19.44
C LYS A 267 5.58 -6.67 19.76
N ARG A 268 6.03 -7.43 18.78
CA ARG A 268 6.38 -8.87 18.90
C ARG A 268 7.39 -9.11 20.01
N SER A 269 8.44 -8.30 20.10
CA SER A 269 9.45 -8.42 21.17
C SER A 269 8.84 -8.24 22.56
N ARG A 270 7.98 -7.24 22.76
CA ARG A 270 7.28 -7.01 24.04
C ARG A 270 6.29 -8.12 24.37
N TYR A 271 5.56 -8.62 23.36
CA TYR A 271 4.62 -9.73 23.51
C TYR A 271 5.35 -11.01 23.91
N LYS A 272 6.46 -11.34 23.27
CA LYS A 272 7.33 -12.47 23.64
C LYS A 272 7.80 -12.37 25.08
N ALA A 273 8.27 -11.18 25.49
CA ALA A 273 8.71 -10.95 26.86
C ALA A 273 7.59 -11.16 27.90
N LEU A 274 6.34 -10.78 27.60
CA LEU A 274 5.18 -11.10 28.44
C LEU A 274 4.96 -12.60 28.54
N VAL A 275 4.91 -13.30 27.41
CA VAL A 275 4.69 -14.75 27.37
C VAL A 275 5.78 -15.50 28.14
N GLU A 276 7.04 -15.08 28.03
CA GLU A 276 8.15 -15.64 28.83
C GLU A 276 7.92 -15.45 30.33
N ARG A 277 7.42 -14.27 30.77
CA ARG A 277 7.06 -14.04 32.17
C ARG A 277 5.91 -14.94 32.63
N MET A 278 4.88 -15.11 31.80
CA MET A 278 3.77 -16.04 32.08
C MET A 278 4.27 -17.47 32.29
N ILE A 279 5.18 -17.94 31.43
CA ILE A 279 5.83 -19.27 31.56
C ILE A 279 6.60 -19.34 32.88
N GLN A 280 7.40 -18.34 33.21
CA GLN A 280 8.18 -18.28 34.46
C GLN A 280 7.30 -18.30 35.71
N GLN A 281 6.10 -17.68 35.65
CA GLN A 281 5.13 -17.66 36.73
C GLN A 281 4.23 -18.91 36.78
N GLY A 282 4.45 -19.88 35.88
CA GLY A 282 3.64 -21.09 35.84
C GLY A 282 2.15 -20.82 35.56
N VAL A 283 1.85 -19.83 34.77
CA VAL A 283 0.48 -19.50 34.35
C VAL A 283 -0.04 -20.63 33.45
N PRO A 284 -1.26 -21.18 33.73
CA PRO A 284 -1.82 -22.25 32.94
C PRO A 284 -2.47 -21.73 31.68
N PHE A 285 -1.65 -21.50 30.63
CA PHE A 285 -2.09 -21.16 29.29
C PHE A 285 -1.49 -22.11 28.27
N ASP A 286 -2.18 -22.29 27.16
CA ASP A 286 -1.85 -23.27 26.15
C ASP A 286 -1.30 -22.68 24.88
N GLY A 287 -1.75 -21.48 24.51
CA GLY A 287 -1.46 -20.92 23.21
C GLY A 287 -1.27 -19.40 23.18
N ILE A 288 -0.72 -18.97 22.06
CA ILE A 288 -0.40 -17.58 21.70
C ILE A 288 -1.19 -17.26 20.43
N GLY A 289 -2.07 -16.27 20.49
CA GLY A 289 -2.86 -15.78 19.37
C GLY A 289 -2.18 -14.59 18.68
N HIS A 290 -2.35 -14.56 17.38
CA HIS A 290 -1.89 -13.48 16.49
C HIS A 290 -3.09 -13.01 15.66
N GLN A 291 -3.55 -11.77 15.88
CA GLN A 291 -4.71 -11.24 15.15
C GLN A 291 -4.42 -11.09 13.65
N PHE A 292 -3.28 -10.51 13.28
CA PHE A 292 -2.87 -10.27 11.90
C PHE A 292 -3.89 -9.46 11.07
N HIS A 293 -4.33 -8.32 11.61
CA HIS A 293 -5.02 -7.29 10.85
C HIS A 293 -4.01 -6.53 10.00
N VAL A 294 -3.79 -6.97 8.78
CA VAL A 294 -2.72 -6.45 7.90
C VAL A 294 -3.27 -5.82 6.62
N SER A 295 -2.39 -5.35 5.77
CA SER A 295 -2.72 -4.80 4.47
C SER A 295 -1.68 -5.22 3.44
N LEU A 296 -1.91 -4.95 2.16
CA LEU A 296 -0.96 -5.24 1.08
C LEU A 296 0.40 -4.56 1.26
N THR A 297 0.48 -3.50 2.08
CA THR A 297 1.76 -2.84 2.39
C THR A 297 2.56 -3.55 3.49
N THR A 298 1.99 -4.55 4.17
CA THR A 298 2.66 -5.35 5.18
C THR A 298 3.31 -6.55 4.50
N ALA A 299 4.62 -6.71 4.60
CA ALA A 299 5.29 -7.87 4.01
C ALA A 299 4.77 -9.18 4.66
N SER A 300 4.39 -10.17 3.85
CA SER A 300 3.91 -11.48 4.32
C SER A 300 4.94 -12.20 5.20
N SER A 301 6.24 -11.97 4.94
CA SER A 301 7.34 -12.48 5.78
C SER A 301 7.30 -12.03 7.24
N ASN A 302 6.66 -10.89 7.55
CA ASN A 302 6.53 -10.43 8.93
C ASN A 302 5.60 -11.34 9.76
N LEU A 303 4.62 -11.98 9.11
CA LEU A 303 3.75 -12.99 9.73
C LEU A 303 4.54 -14.26 10.04
N ASP A 304 5.39 -14.69 9.10
CA ASP A 304 6.30 -15.83 9.28
C ASP A 304 7.28 -15.60 10.44
N ASP A 305 7.86 -14.40 10.51
CA ASP A 305 8.71 -13.98 11.61
C ASP A 305 7.99 -14.03 12.97
N ALA A 306 6.71 -13.61 13.01
CA ALA A 306 5.94 -13.64 14.26
C ALA A 306 5.73 -15.07 14.78
N LEU A 307 5.32 -15.98 13.91
CA LEU A 307 5.16 -17.40 14.25
C LEU A 307 6.49 -18.05 14.61
N THR A 308 7.56 -17.76 13.85
CA THR A 308 8.91 -18.28 14.09
C THR A 308 9.46 -17.85 15.45
N ASP A 309 9.37 -16.58 15.78
CA ASP A 309 9.89 -16.04 17.06
C ASP A 309 9.22 -16.68 18.28
N MET A 310 7.91 -16.98 18.18
CA MET A 310 7.15 -17.61 19.28
C MET A 310 7.32 -19.12 19.35
N SER A 311 7.78 -19.78 18.28
CA SER A 311 7.97 -21.23 18.21
C SER A 311 8.85 -21.78 19.33
N SER A 312 9.87 -21.02 19.74
CA SER A 312 10.81 -21.42 20.80
C SER A 312 10.17 -21.51 22.20
N LEU A 313 8.97 -20.97 22.39
CA LEU A 313 8.27 -20.93 23.67
C LEU A 313 7.51 -22.22 23.99
N GLY A 314 7.41 -23.17 23.04
CA GLY A 314 6.81 -24.48 23.21
C GLY A 314 5.31 -24.45 23.49
N LYS A 315 4.62 -23.41 23.03
CA LYS A 315 3.17 -23.25 23.12
C LYS A 315 2.53 -23.43 21.75
N LYS A 316 1.25 -23.80 21.72
CA LYS A 316 0.47 -23.72 20.48
C LYS A 316 0.40 -22.27 20.00
N GLN A 317 0.17 -22.07 18.72
CA GLN A 317 -0.12 -20.75 18.14
C GLN A 317 -1.47 -20.78 17.44
N ALA A 318 -2.06 -19.64 17.21
CA ALA A 318 -3.25 -19.47 16.39
C ALA A 318 -3.17 -18.17 15.60
N ILE A 319 -3.57 -18.21 14.33
CA ILE A 319 -3.92 -17.00 13.59
C ILE A 319 -5.41 -16.78 13.87
N THR A 320 -5.73 -15.70 14.59
CA THR A 320 -7.04 -15.56 15.21
C THR A 320 -7.99 -14.64 14.43
N GLU A 321 -7.49 -13.64 13.71
CA GLU A 321 -8.30 -12.54 13.19
C GLU A 321 -7.83 -12.03 11.81
N LEU A 322 -7.30 -12.92 10.97
CA LEU A 322 -6.67 -12.54 9.71
C LEU A 322 -7.63 -11.76 8.80
N ASP A 323 -7.21 -10.58 8.40
CA ASP A 323 -7.73 -9.82 7.28
C ASP A 323 -6.62 -9.05 6.57
N VAL A 324 -6.72 -8.89 5.25
CA VAL A 324 -5.70 -8.23 4.42
C VAL A 324 -6.36 -7.10 3.63
N ALA A 325 -6.32 -5.89 4.16
CA ALA A 325 -6.91 -4.73 3.50
C ALA A 325 -6.21 -4.39 2.18
N THR A 326 -7.00 -4.23 1.11
CA THR A 326 -6.48 -3.88 -0.22
C THR A 326 -6.10 -2.40 -0.36
N GLY A 327 -6.55 -1.56 0.56
CA GLY A 327 -6.55 -0.11 0.38
C GLY A 327 -7.59 0.35 -0.67
N THR A 328 -7.89 1.64 -0.65
CA THR A 328 -8.84 2.25 -1.59
C THR A 328 -8.11 3.11 -2.62
N PRO A 329 -8.61 3.23 -3.88
CA PRO A 329 -9.74 2.46 -4.41
C PRO A 329 -9.41 0.96 -4.52
N VAL A 330 -10.44 0.12 -4.45
CA VAL A 330 -10.31 -1.32 -4.75
C VAL A 330 -10.21 -1.48 -6.25
N THR A 331 -9.16 -2.16 -6.72
CA THR A 331 -8.93 -2.42 -8.14
C THR A 331 -8.71 -3.92 -8.37
N GLU A 332 -8.91 -4.37 -9.59
CA GLU A 332 -8.66 -5.77 -9.96
C GLU A 332 -7.20 -6.17 -9.67
N ALA A 333 -6.24 -5.29 -9.99
CA ALA A 333 -4.83 -5.51 -9.68
C ALA A 333 -4.60 -5.78 -8.18
N LYS A 334 -5.20 -4.96 -7.30
CA LYS A 334 -5.10 -5.15 -5.84
C LYS A 334 -5.79 -6.41 -5.35
N LEU A 335 -6.89 -6.82 -5.98
CA LEU A 335 -7.55 -8.09 -5.65
C LEU A 335 -6.69 -9.30 -6.04
N ILE A 336 -5.99 -9.22 -7.17
CA ILE A 336 -5.03 -10.25 -7.60
C ILE A 336 -3.81 -10.27 -6.67
N GLU A 337 -3.26 -9.10 -6.35
CA GLU A 337 -2.17 -8.96 -5.37
C GLU A 337 -2.57 -9.53 -4.00
N GLN A 338 -3.78 -9.26 -3.54
CA GLN A 338 -4.35 -9.84 -2.33
C GLN A 338 -4.41 -11.37 -2.42
N GLY A 339 -4.79 -11.92 -3.57
CA GLY A 339 -4.77 -13.35 -3.83
C GLY A 339 -3.37 -13.96 -3.66
N ARG A 340 -2.35 -13.31 -4.20
CA ARG A 340 -0.94 -13.73 -4.04
C ARG A 340 -0.48 -13.59 -2.59
N TYR A 341 -0.87 -12.52 -1.90
CA TYR A 341 -0.60 -12.37 -0.47
C TYR A 341 -1.21 -13.51 0.36
N TYR A 342 -2.46 -13.87 0.13
CA TYR A 342 -3.10 -14.99 0.81
C TYR A 342 -2.48 -16.35 0.44
N TYR A 343 -1.93 -16.49 -0.77
CA TYR A 343 -1.13 -17.66 -1.14
C TYR A 343 0.17 -17.74 -0.31
N ASP A 344 0.88 -16.64 -0.15
CA ASP A 344 2.04 -16.59 0.74
C ASP A 344 1.66 -16.97 2.18
N VAL A 345 0.52 -16.48 2.67
CA VAL A 345 -0.02 -16.84 3.99
C VAL A 345 -0.32 -18.34 4.08
N ASN A 346 -0.91 -18.95 3.05
CA ASN A 346 -1.10 -20.40 3.00
C ASN A 346 0.25 -21.14 3.14
N GLN A 347 1.28 -20.71 2.41
CA GLN A 347 2.61 -21.30 2.50
C GLN A 347 3.24 -21.12 3.91
N ILE A 348 2.99 -19.99 4.57
CA ILE A 348 3.40 -19.76 5.96
C ILE A 348 2.66 -20.71 6.90
N ILE A 349 1.35 -20.86 6.76
CA ILE A 349 0.54 -21.79 7.56
C ILE A 349 1.07 -23.21 7.43
N HIS A 350 1.38 -23.67 6.22
CA HIS A 350 1.97 -24.99 5.99
C HIS A 350 3.32 -25.17 6.69
N ARG A 351 4.19 -24.16 6.68
CA ARG A 351 5.49 -24.22 7.38
C ARG A 351 5.35 -24.33 8.90
N HIS A 352 4.29 -23.77 9.48
CA HIS A 352 4.05 -23.76 10.92
C HIS A 352 2.94 -24.71 11.39
N ALA A 353 2.46 -25.60 10.51
CA ALA A 353 1.30 -26.45 10.76
C ALA A 353 1.37 -27.23 12.08
N ASP A 354 2.54 -27.77 12.43
CA ASP A 354 2.74 -28.55 13.67
C ASP A 354 2.46 -27.77 14.96
N GLN A 355 2.45 -26.43 14.89
CA GLN A 355 2.27 -25.52 16.03
C GLN A 355 0.90 -24.83 16.02
N LEU A 356 0.23 -24.77 14.87
CA LEU A 356 -1.02 -24.04 14.73
C LEU A 356 -2.20 -24.88 15.23
N PHE A 357 -3.01 -24.26 16.07
CA PHE A 357 -4.29 -24.80 16.54
C PHE A 357 -5.41 -24.46 15.57
N SER A 358 -5.45 -23.22 15.09
CA SER A 358 -6.46 -22.73 14.17
C SER A 358 -5.92 -21.58 13.33
N VAL A 359 -6.58 -21.38 12.17
CA VAL A 359 -6.44 -20.21 11.32
C VAL A 359 -7.82 -19.63 11.06
N SER A 360 -8.05 -18.39 11.49
CA SER A 360 -9.34 -17.72 11.40
C SER A 360 -9.24 -16.42 10.63
N VAL A 361 -10.17 -16.20 9.70
CA VAL A 361 -10.36 -14.91 9.03
C VAL A 361 -11.38 -14.08 9.79
N TRP A 362 -11.18 -12.73 9.85
CA TRP A 362 -12.03 -11.87 10.67
C TRP A 362 -13.21 -11.31 9.89
N GLY A 363 -14.09 -12.22 9.49
CA GLY A 363 -15.34 -11.94 8.79
C GLY A 363 -15.57 -12.87 7.60
N LEU A 364 -16.84 -13.01 7.18
CA LEU A 364 -17.20 -13.88 6.07
C LEU A 364 -17.10 -13.16 4.72
N SER A 365 -17.60 -11.93 4.62
CA SER A 365 -17.68 -11.17 3.37
C SER A 365 -17.33 -9.70 3.56
N ASP A 366 -16.77 -9.07 2.52
CA ASP A 366 -16.21 -7.72 2.55
C ASP A 366 -17.19 -6.65 3.07
N ASP A 367 -18.48 -6.76 2.74
CA ASP A 367 -19.52 -5.81 3.17
C ASP A 367 -19.74 -5.78 4.69
N GLN A 368 -19.34 -6.81 5.39
CA GLN A 368 -19.52 -6.98 6.84
C GLN A 368 -18.23 -6.82 7.63
N SER A 369 -17.10 -6.68 6.95
CA SER A 369 -15.83 -6.43 7.64
C SER A 369 -15.83 -5.08 8.35
N TRP A 370 -15.30 -5.05 9.57
CA TRP A 370 -15.04 -3.82 10.31
C TRP A 370 -14.06 -2.89 9.57
N ARG A 371 -13.23 -3.46 8.66
CA ARG A 371 -12.26 -2.76 7.81
C ARG A 371 -12.74 -2.50 6.38
N ASN A 372 -14.05 -2.57 6.11
CA ASN A 372 -14.61 -2.35 4.77
C ASN A 372 -14.29 -0.97 4.16
N LYS A 373 -13.95 0.02 5.00
CA LYS A 373 -13.50 1.35 4.55
C LYS A 373 -12.05 1.39 4.09
N GLU A 374 -11.30 0.37 4.41
CA GLU A 374 -9.90 0.20 4.00
C GLU A 374 -9.78 -0.68 2.74
N GLY A 375 -10.89 -0.97 2.08
CA GLY A 375 -10.95 -1.74 0.83
C GLY A 375 -11.74 -3.03 0.97
N ALA A 376 -11.23 -4.11 0.38
CA ALA A 376 -11.86 -5.42 0.33
C ALA A 376 -10.99 -6.45 1.08
N PRO A 377 -11.11 -6.59 2.42
CA PRO A 377 -10.11 -7.31 3.22
C PRO A 377 -10.26 -8.83 3.29
N LEU A 378 -11.44 -9.39 2.89
CA LEU A 378 -11.80 -10.79 3.16
C LEU A 378 -11.74 -11.68 1.91
N LEU A 379 -12.14 -12.96 2.07
CA LEU A 379 -12.03 -13.99 1.04
C LEU A 379 -13.21 -13.98 0.05
N PHE A 380 -14.37 -13.47 0.49
CA PHE A 380 -15.58 -13.37 -0.30
C PHE A 380 -16.01 -11.91 -0.48
N ASP A 381 -16.56 -11.60 -1.66
CA ASP A 381 -17.22 -10.31 -1.90
C ASP A 381 -18.60 -10.21 -1.21
N GLU A 382 -19.29 -9.08 -1.37
CA GLU A 382 -20.62 -8.85 -0.82
C GLU A 382 -21.70 -9.80 -1.36
N ASN A 383 -21.44 -10.46 -2.47
CA ASN A 383 -22.33 -11.43 -3.12
C ASN A 383 -21.94 -12.88 -2.84
N LEU A 384 -20.97 -13.10 -1.95
CA LEU A 384 -20.36 -14.40 -1.64
C LEU A 384 -19.64 -15.06 -2.83
N ASN A 385 -19.23 -14.30 -3.84
CA ASN A 385 -18.31 -14.79 -4.84
C ASN A 385 -16.92 -14.93 -4.23
N ARG A 386 -16.24 -15.99 -4.60
CA ARG A 386 -14.84 -16.22 -4.21
C ARG A 386 -13.95 -15.22 -4.91
N LYS A 387 -13.17 -14.49 -4.14
CA LYS A 387 -12.16 -13.57 -4.66
C LYS A 387 -10.85 -14.33 -4.94
N PRO A 388 -9.88 -13.72 -5.67
CA PRO A 388 -8.52 -14.28 -5.75
C PRO A 388 -7.93 -14.61 -4.37
N ALA A 389 -8.28 -13.82 -3.33
CA ALA A 389 -7.95 -14.08 -1.93
C ALA A 389 -8.35 -15.48 -1.44
N TYR A 390 -9.53 -15.96 -1.82
CA TYR A 390 -9.98 -17.31 -1.49
C TYR A 390 -9.08 -18.37 -2.14
N VAL A 391 -8.79 -18.20 -3.43
CA VAL A 391 -7.97 -19.12 -4.22
C VAL A 391 -6.55 -19.21 -3.65
N GLY A 392 -5.96 -18.05 -3.30
CA GLY A 392 -4.66 -17.99 -2.62
C GLY A 392 -4.69 -18.65 -1.25
N TYR A 393 -5.73 -18.38 -0.44
CA TYR A 393 -5.83 -18.89 0.93
C TYR A 393 -5.94 -20.42 1.01
N ILE A 394 -6.48 -21.07 -0.02
CA ILE A 394 -6.49 -22.54 -0.13
C ILE A 394 -5.28 -23.12 -0.88
N GLY A 395 -4.29 -22.30 -1.26
CA GLY A 395 -3.05 -22.71 -1.87
C GLY A 395 -3.13 -23.14 -3.33
N ASP A 396 -4.19 -22.74 -4.06
CA ASP A 396 -4.38 -23.10 -5.47
C ASP A 396 -3.69 -22.09 -6.40
N GLU A 397 -2.36 -22.24 -6.54
CA GLU A 397 -1.55 -21.36 -7.38
C GLU A 397 -1.94 -21.42 -8.87
N ASP A 398 -2.35 -22.59 -9.35
CA ASP A 398 -2.69 -22.81 -10.77
C ASP A 398 -3.93 -22.02 -11.22
N ASN A 399 -4.83 -21.67 -10.30
CA ASN A 399 -6.04 -20.90 -10.55
C ASN A 399 -5.95 -19.44 -10.06
N LEU A 400 -4.82 -19.02 -9.50
CA LEU A 400 -4.59 -17.60 -9.20
C LEU A 400 -4.39 -16.83 -10.51
N PRO A 401 -5.06 -15.69 -10.69
CA PRO A 401 -4.80 -14.83 -11.83
C PRO A 401 -3.33 -14.38 -11.85
N GLU A 402 -2.78 -14.21 -13.05
CA GLU A 402 -1.46 -13.60 -13.19
C GLU A 402 -1.46 -12.17 -12.65
N PRO A 403 -0.38 -11.71 -12.01
CA PRO A 403 -0.27 -10.35 -11.52
C PRO A 403 -0.50 -9.33 -12.64
N MET A 404 -1.37 -8.38 -12.42
CA MET A 404 -1.53 -7.25 -13.33
C MET A 404 -0.38 -6.28 -13.14
N LYS A 405 0.19 -5.83 -14.24
CA LYS A 405 1.18 -4.76 -14.16
C LYS A 405 0.52 -3.46 -13.72
N SER A 406 1.25 -2.69 -12.93
CA SER A 406 0.82 -1.37 -12.48
C SER A 406 1.87 -0.31 -12.78
N ALA A 407 1.41 0.91 -13.07
CA ALA A 407 2.27 2.07 -13.24
C ALA A 407 1.54 3.33 -12.77
N ILE A 408 2.30 4.41 -12.56
CA ILE A 408 1.73 5.73 -12.37
C ILE A 408 1.85 6.53 -13.67
N VAL A 409 0.87 7.39 -13.92
CA VAL A 409 0.86 8.31 -15.07
C VAL A 409 0.70 9.72 -14.53
N PHE A 410 1.70 10.55 -14.78
CA PHE A 410 1.72 11.93 -14.32
C PHE A 410 0.87 12.83 -15.20
N LYS A 411 0.34 13.90 -14.59
CA LYS A 411 -0.36 14.92 -15.36
C LYS A 411 0.59 15.62 -16.34
N ASP A 412 0.08 15.90 -17.54
CA ASP A 412 0.84 16.56 -18.61
C ASP A 412 1.41 17.91 -18.12
N PRO A 413 2.72 18.13 -18.19
CA PRO A 413 3.35 19.38 -17.77
C PRO A 413 2.98 20.59 -18.64
N SER A 414 2.46 20.35 -19.85
CA SER A 414 2.03 21.41 -20.76
C SER A 414 0.52 21.71 -20.71
N ALA A 415 -0.24 21.03 -19.84
CA ALA A 415 -1.70 21.15 -19.73
C ALA A 415 -2.15 22.54 -19.31
N THR A 416 -2.07 23.47 -20.25
CA THR A 416 -2.93 24.64 -20.28
C THR A 416 -4.06 24.34 -21.26
N VAL A 417 -5.29 24.61 -20.84
CA VAL A 417 -6.50 24.55 -21.68
C VAL A 417 -6.16 25.11 -23.07
N ASN A 418 -6.16 24.26 -24.10
CA ASN A 418 -5.81 24.53 -25.52
C ASN A 418 -4.35 24.30 -25.98
N SER A 419 -3.51 23.61 -25.24
CA SER A 419 -2.20 23.25 -25.79
C SER A 419 -2.30 21.93 -26.57
N PRO A 420 -1.76 21.86 -27.79
CA PRO A 420 -1.65 20.59 -28.50
C PRO A 420 -0.68 19.68 -27.74
N LEU A 421 -0.82 18.38 -27.95
CA LEU A 421 0.02 17.28 -27.48
C LEU A 421 1.40 17.68 -26.97
N PRO A 422 1.86 17.16 -25.81
CA PRO A 422 3.25 17.31 -25.42
C PRO A 422 4.12 16.91 -26.60
N GLY A 423 5.10 17.72 -26.86
CA GLY A 423 5.90 17.77 -28.13
C GLY A 423 6.01 16.45 -28.84
N THR A 424 5.47 16.43 -30.02
CA THR A 424 5.54 15.31 -30.98
C THR A 424 6.96 15.11 -31.52
N GLU A 425 7.97 15.62 -30.85
CA GLU A 425 9.37 15.48 -31.27
C GLU A 425 9.91 14.15 -30.71
N PRO A 426 10.80 13.49 -31.44
CA PRO A 426 11.53 12.32 -30.97
C PRO A 426 12.18 12.58 -29.62
N ARG A 427 12.41 11.51 -28.85
CA ARG A 427 13.01 11.57 -27.51
C ARG A 427 14.49 12.03 -27.51
N ASN A 428 15.03 12.59 -28.55
CA ASN A 428 16.40 13.04 -28.66
C ASN A 428 16.56 14.48 -28.27
N GLY A 429 16.57 14.72 -27.00
CA GLY A 429 16.97 16.02 -26.48
C GLY A 429 16.48 16.30 -25.10
N ALA A 430 17.35 16.86 -24.37
CA ALA A 430 17.20 17.24 -22.96
C ALA A 430 15.96 18.06 -22.61
N SER A 431 15.21 18.53 -23.59
CA SER A 431 14.00 19.34 -23.44
C SER A 431 12.70 18.54 -23.62
N SER A 432 12.78 17.28 -24.04
CA SER A 432 11.57 16.46 -24.25
C SER A 432 10.96 16.09 -22.88
N PRO A 433 9.66 16.31 -22.66
CA PRO A 433 9.02 15.84 -21.43
C PRO A 433 9.09 14.33 -21.25
N TRP A 434 9.21 13.55 -22.31
CA TRP A 434 9.33 12.10 -22.28
C TRP A 434 10.65 11.62 -21.66
N GLU A 435 11.72 12.41 -21.71
CA GLU A 435 13.00 12.09 -21.09
C GLU A 435 12.95 12.05 -19.57
N ARG A 436 11.93 12.68 -18.96
CA ARG A 436 11.75 12.76 -17.51
C ARG A 436 11.07 11.54 -16.91
N LEU A 437 10.44 10.72 -17.75
CA LEU A 437 9.71 9.54 -17.32
C LEU A 437 10.55 8.28 -17.46
N PRO A 438 10.43 7.32 -16.54
CA PRO A 438 11.05 6.01 -16.69
C PRO A 438 10.48 5.30 -17.92
N LEU A 439 11.31 4.49 -18.55
CA LEU A 439 10.89 3.65 -19.68
C LEU A 439 10.10 2.46 -19.15
N ILE A 440 8.93 2.21 -19.73
CA ILE A 440 8.13 1.02 -19.47
C ILE A 440 8.30 0.07 -20.64
N GLU A 441 8.85 -1.11 -20.41
CA GLU A 441 9.18 -2.09 -21.45
C GLU A 441 7.95 -2.84 -21.96
N LEU A 442 7.96 -3.11 -23.26
CA LEU A 442 6.98 -3.94 -23.96
C LEU A 442 7.66 -5.25 -24.35
N ASN A 443 7.20 -6.35 -23.76
CA ASN A 443 7.77 -7.67 -23.94
C ASN A 443 6.74 -8.65 -24.50
N ALA A 444 7.16 -9.54 -25.41
CA ALA A 444 6.31 -10.62 -25.90
C ALA A 444 6.10 -11.73 -24.86
N SER A 445 7.02 -11.82 -23.90
CA SER A 445 6.98 -12.69 -22.72
C SER A 445 7.93 -12.09 -21.69
N GLU A 446 7.81 -12.46 -20.43
CA GLU A 446 8.61 -11.91 -19.33
C GLU A 446 10.13 -11.96 -19.60
N ASP A 447 10.62 -13.03 -20.24
CA ASP A 447 12.02 -13.21 -20.65
C ASP A 447 12.24 -12.96 -22.17
N GLY A 448 11.26 -12.37 -22.87
CA GLY A 448 11.30 -12.15 -24.30
C GLY A 448 12.13 -10.92 -24.70
N PRO A 449 12.46 -10.77 -26.00
CA PRO A 449 13.10 -9.57 -26.46
C PRO A 449 12.17 -8.37 -26.26
N VAL A 450 12.76 -7.23 -25.87
CA VAL A 450 12.03 -5.96 -25.78
C VAL A 450 11.62 -5.55 -27.19
N ALA A 451 10.30 -5.42 -27.41
CA ALA A 451 9.73 -4.97 -28.68
C ALA A 451 9.59 -3.45 -28.76
N GLY A 452 9.86 -2.77 -27.67
CA GLY A 452 9.78 -1.33 -27.53
C GLY A 452 9.62 -0.90 -26.09
N THR A 453 9.47 0.39 -25.91
CA THR A 453 9.16 1.02 -24.62
C THR A 453 8.03 2.03 -24.77
N PHE A 454 7.37 2.37 -23.69
CA PHE A 454 6.38 3.44 -23.69
C PHE A 454 6.43 4.29 -22.40
N ASN A 455 5.80 5.45 -22.47
CA ASN A 455 5.45 6.30 -21.34
C ASN A 455 4.10 6.94 -21.63
N ALA A 456 3.47 7.51 -20.59
CA ALA A 456 2.21 8.23 -20.76
C ALA A 456 2.14 9.46 -19.87
N TYR A 457 1.36 10.44 -20.32
CA TYR A 457 0.85 11.55 -19.53
C TYR A 457 -0.68 11.57 -19.62
N TRP A 458 -1.34 12.12 -18.62
CA TRP A 458 -2.77 12.34 -18.63
C TRP A 458 -3.10 13.84 -18.56
N ASN A 459 -4.23 14.22 -19.12
CA ASN A 459 -4.87 15.51 -18.91
C ASN A 459 -6.38 15.29 -18.81
N ASP A 460 -7.12 16.37 -18.64
CA ASP A 460 -8.56 16.30 -18.54
C ASP A 460 -9.14 15.64 -19.82
N ASP A 461 -9.83 14.50 -19.65
CA ASP A 461 -10.47 13.67 -20.69
C ASP A 461 -9.54 12.87 -21.65
N ALA A 462 -8.22 12.83 -21.45
CA ALA A 462 -7.31 12.15 -22.38
C ALA A 462 -6.06 11.53 -21.73
N LEU A 463 -5.55 10.48 -22.40
CA LEU A 463 -4.20 9.94 -22.22
C LEU A 463 -3.36 10.21 -23.46
N THR A 464 -2.15 10.73 -23.28
CA THR A 464 -1.15 10.85 -24.35
C THR A 464 -0.06 9.83 -24.09
N VAL A 465 0.13 8.91 -25.02
CA VAL A 465 1.07 7.79 -24.92
C VAL A 465 2.20 8.00 -25.95
N TYR A 466 3.43 7.92 -25.48
CA TYR A 466 4.63 7.84 -26.30
C TYR A 466 5.09 6.40 -26.37
N VAL A 467 5.42 5.92 -27.57
CA VAL A 467 5.94 4.57 -27.81
C VAL A 467 7.19 4.66 -28.67
N ASP A 468 8.25 4.00 -28.24
CA ASP A 468 9.45 3.74 -29.06
C ASP A 468 9.41 2.25 -29.42
N ALA A 469 9.05 1.94 -30.65
CA ALA A 469 8.85 0.60 -31.16
C ALA A 469 10.10 0.08 -31.88
N VAL A 470 10.58 -1.08 -31.45
CA VAL A 470 11.73 -1.78 -32.08
C VAL A 470 11.22 -2.63 -33.23
N ASP A 471 11.32 -2.09 -34.45
CA ASP A 471 10.92 -2.76 -35.67
C ASP A 471 11.68 -2.12 -36.87
N ALA A 472 12.74 -2.77 -37.32
CA ALA A 472 13.61 -2.27 -38.40
C ALA A 472 12.99 -2.37 -39.80
N THR A 473 11.91 -3.15 -39.96
CA THR A 473 11.30 -3.42 -41.27
C THR A 473 9.91 -2.80 -41.34
N LYS A 474 9.76 -1.76 -42.16
CA LYS A 474 8.46 -1.10 -42.28
C LYS A 474 7.52 -1.89 -43.17
N SER A 475 6.36 -2.25 -42.61
CA SER A 475 5.27 -2.96 -43.31
C SER A 475 3.93 -2.24 -43.15
N ASP A 476 2.95 -2.58 -44.04
CA ASP A 476 1.58 -2.06 -43.88
C ASP A 476 0.79 -2.65 -42.72
N GLY A 477 1.33 -3.70 -42.08
CA GLY A 477 0.72 -4.36 -40.93
C GLY A 477 1.22 -3.89 -39.58
N ASP A 478 2.26 -3.04 -39.55
CA ASP A 478 2.85 -2.51 -38.31
C ASP A 478 1.87 -1.58 -37.64
N SER A 479 1.68 -1.77 -36.35
CA SER A 479 0.74 -0.96 -35.60
C SER A 479 1.05 -0.95 -34.11
N VAL A 480 0.60 0.11 -33.47
CA VAL A 480 0.49 0.20 -32.00
C VAL A 480 -0.99 0.20 -31.64
N THR A 481 -1.36 -0.62 -30.69
CA THR A 481 -2.70 -0.60 -30.09
C THR A 481 -2.59 -0.02 -28.68
N VAL A 482 -3.40 0.98 -28.41
CA VAL A 482 -3.59 1.52 -27.06
C VAL A 482 -4.98 1.14 -26.59
N ARG A 483 -5.06 0.43 -25.46
CA ARG A 483 -6.33 0.12 -24.78
C ARG A 483 -6.50 1.01 -23.57
N VAL A 484 -7.69 1.58 -23.41
CA VAL A 484 -8.08 2.36 -22.24
C VAL A 484 -9.43 1.82 -21.75
N GLY A 485 -9.42 1.12 -20.62
CA GLY A 485 -10.57 0.33 -20.20
C GLY A 485 -10.98 -0.66 -21.30
N ASP A 486 -12.23 -0.64 -21.70
CA ASP A 486 -12.77 -1.50 -22.79
C ASP A 486 -12.53 -0.94 -24.20
N ALA A 487 -12.04 0.29 -24.33
CA ALA A 487 -11.82 0.93 -25.62
C ALA A 487 -10.46 0.55 -26.21
N GLU A 488 -10.43 0.30 -27.54
CA GLU A 488 -9.23 -0.08 -28.27
C GLU A 488 -8.97 0.89 -29.43
N TYR A 489 -7.76 1.45 -29.47
CA TYR A 489 -7.32 2.39 -30.51
C TYR A 489 -6.12 1.79 -31.25
N VAL A 490 -6.32 1.44 -32.53
CA VAL A 490 -5.26 0.88 -33.39
C VAL A 490 -4.68 1.96 -34.28
N ILE A 491 -3.37 2.21 -34.16
CA ILE A 491 -2.64 3.22 -34.91
C ILE A 491 -1.62 2.52 -35.81
N GLY A 492 -1.81 2.58 -37.12
CA GLY A 492 -0.86 2.02 -38.07
C GLY A 492 0.37 2.91 -38.26
N ARG A 493 1.56 2.30 -38.39
CA ARG A 493 2.81 3.00 -38.64
C ARG A 493 2.74 3.85 -39.91
N SER A 494 2.01 3.41 -40.93
CA SER A 494 1.89 4.06 -42.23
C SER A 494 0.55 4.73 -42.47
N SER A 495 -0.41 4.65 -41.55
CA SER A 495 -1.79 5.12 -41.72
C SER A 495 -2.24 6.04 -40.60
N ALA A 496 -3.08 7.02 -40.97
CA ALA A 496 -3.74 7.85 -39.97
C ALA A 496 -4.70 7.05 -39.11
N PRO A 497 -4.93 7.43 -37.83
CA PRO A 497 -5.94 6.79 -36.98
C PRO A 497 -7.30 6.77 -37.66
N ALA A 498 -8.06 5.69 -37.44
CA ALA A 498 -9.42 5.54 -37.98
C ALA A 498 -10.44 6.37 -37.17
N ALA A 499 -10.19 6.60 -35.91
CA ALA A 499 -11.07 7.37 -35.02
C ALA A 499 -10.78 8.87 -35.14
N ALA A 500 -11.83 9.67 -35.23
CA ALA A 500 -11.72 11.13 -35.47
C ALA A 500 -11.25 11.92 -34.20
N ASP A 501 -11.38 11.32 -33.06
CA ASP A 501 -11.00 11.84 -31.73
C ASP A 501 -9.62 11.35 -31.25
N VAL A 502 -8.90 10.62 -32.12
CA VAL A 502 -7.52 10.16 -31.88
C VAL A 502 -6.55 11.00 -32.70
N ALA A 503 -5.58 11.60 -32.07
CA ALA A 503 -4.50 12.30 -32.72
C ALA A 503 -3.20 11.54 -32.57
N SER A 504 -2.45 11.35 -33.65
CA SER A 504 -1.18 10.64 -33.59
C SER A 504 -0.12 11.25 -34.51
N LYS A 505 1.17 11.02 -34.18
CA LYS A 505 2.32 11.32 -35.03
C LYS A 505 3.30 10.16 -34.94
N VAL A 506 3.75 9.69 -36.07
CA VAL A 506 4.81 8.69 -36.25
C VAL A 506 6.07 9.34 -36.80
N VAL A 507 7.22 9.00 -36.24
CA VAL A 507 8.55 9.41 -36.68
C VAL A 507 9.39 8.15 -36.91
N GLU A 508 9.93 8.01 -38.11
CA GLU A 508 10.79 6.88 -38.43
C GLU A 508 12.19 7.08 -37.86
N GLY A 509 12.76 6.05 -37.26
CA GLY A 509 14.08 6.02 -36.66
C GLY A 509 14.96 4.87 -37.19
N ASP A 510 16.23 4.85 -36.80
CA ASP A 510 17.15 3.76 -37.12
C ASP A 510 16.80 2.55 -36.23
N GLY A 511 16.22 1.50 -36.80
CA GLY A 511 15.88 0.27 -36.11
C GLY A 511 14.44 0.19 -35.61
N GLY A 512 13.61 1.22 -35.88
CA GLY A 512 12.21 1.23 -35.44
C GLY A 512 11.50 2.53 -35.79
N TYR A 513 10.50 2.85 -34.98
CA TYR A 513 9.74 4.09 -35.11
C TYR A 513 9.24 4.59 -33.78
N GLU A 514 9.11 5.88 -33.65
CA GLU A 514 8.49 6.53 -32.51
C GLU A 514 7.04 6.93 -32.83
N LEU A 515 6.13 6.74 -31.89
CA LEU A 515 4.73 7.14 -31.98
C LEU A 515 4.34 7.96 -30.76
N VAL A 516 3.74 9.12 -31.00
CA VAL A 516 2.95 9.81 -29.97
C VAL A 516 1.48 9.75 -30.35
N VAL A 517 0.64 9.32 -29.44
CA VAL A 517 -0.81 9.22 -29.65
C VAL A 517 -1.58 9.75 -28.45
N THR A 518 -2.61 10.54 -28.72
CA THR A 518 -3.60 10.95 -27.69
C THR A 518 -4.90 10.25 -27.98
N VAL A 519 -5.41 9.59 -26.94
CA VAL A 519 -6.67 8.83 -26.94
C VAL A 519 -7.61 9.35 -25.87
N PRO A 520 -8.93 9.29 -26.08
CA PRO A 520 -9.92 9.66 -25.08
C PRO A 520 -9.79 8.83 -23.78
N CYS A 521 -9.92 9.50 -22.64
CA CYS A 521 -10.01 8.91 -21.32
C CYS A 521 -11.00 9.73 -20.48
N PRO A 522 -12.31 9.52 -20.65
CA PRO A 522 -13.34 10.40 -20.06
C PRO A 522 -13.38 10.35 -18.52
N ASP A 523 -12.78 9.33 -17.91
CA ASP A 523 -12.69 9.17 -16.45
C ASP A 523 -11.34 9.64 -15.88
N ALA A 524 -10.55 10.39 -16.69
CA ALA A 524 -9.25 10.90 -16.27
C ALA A 524 -9.40 11.99 -15.22
N VAL A 525 -9.29 11.62 -13.97
CA VAL A 525 -9.22 12.51 -12.82
C VAL A 525 -8.06 12.11 -11.92
N GLU A 526 -7.52 13.07 -11.18
CA GLU A 526 -6.42 12.79 -10.26
C GLU A 526 -6.80 11.71 -9.24
N ASN A 527 -5.88 10.77 -9.02
CA ASN A 527 -6.04 9.56 -8.18
C ASN A 527 -7.00 8.51 -8.74
N ALA A 528 -7.46 8.65 -9.98
CA ALA A 528 -8.21 7.58 -10.63
C ALA A 528 -7.28 6.41 -11.00
N ALA A 529 -7.81 5.19 -10.87
CA ALA A 529 -7.22 3.98 -11.43
C ALA A 529 -7.87 3.71 -12.79
N VAL A 530 -7.06 3.62 -13.84
CA VAL A 530 -7.51 3.43 -15.23
C VAL A 530 -6.83 2.19 -15.81
N GLY A 531 -7.61 1.36 -16.51
CA GLY A 531 -7.05 0.26 -17.29
C GLY A 531 -6.29 0.80 -18.50
N LEU A 532 -5.02 0.42 -18.67
CA LEU A 532 -4.18 0.77 -19.84
C LEU A 532 -3.45 -0.48 -20.35
N ASN A 533 -3.36 -0.63 -21.65
CA ASN A 533 -2.38 -1.53 -22.26
C ASN A 533 -1.84 -0.91 -23.56
N VAL A 534 -0.56 -1.14 -23.81
CA VAL A 534 0.11 -0.72 -25.02
C VAL A 534 0.67 -1.97 -25.69
N ILE A 535 0.33 -2.17 -26.96
CA ILE A 535 0.68 -3.37 -27.73
C ILE A 535 1.34 -2.95 -29.02
N VAL A 536 2.58 -3.35 -29.25
CA VAL A 536 3.29 -3.17 -30.54
C VAL A 536 3.16 -4.44 -31.36
N LYS A 537 2.75 -4.30 -32.62
CA LYS A 537 2.62 -5.41 -33.54
C LYS A 537 3.52 -5.17 -34.77
N ASP A 538 4.36 -6.15 -35.04
CA ASP A 538 5.14 -6.26 -36.30
C ASP A 538 4.28 -6.99 -37.33
N GLY A 539 3.99 -6.32 -38.45
CA GLY A 539 3.18 -6.83 -39.53
C GLY A 539 3.85 -7.89 -40.36
N ASP A 540 5.18 -7.87 -40.45
CA ASP A 540 5.98 -8.81 -41.25
C ASP A 540 6.08 -10.18 -40.57
N SER A 541 6.40 -10.21 -39.30
CA SER A 541 6.46 -11.44 -38.52
C SER A 541 5.10 -11.90 -37.99
N GLY A 542 4.15 -10.98 -37.82
CA GLY A 542 2.87 -11.19 -37.17
C GLY A 542 2.98 -11.31 -35.66
N GLN A 543 4.15 -11.02 -35.08
CA GLN A 543 4.35 -11.02 -33.64
C GLN A 543 3.79 -9.75 -33.01
N ALA A 544 3.40 -9.85 -31.74
CA ALA A 544 2.97 -8.72 -30.96
C ALA A 544 3.55 -8.82 -29.54
N ALA A 545 3.86 -7.68 -28.95
CA ALA A 545 4.30 -7.56 -27.59
C ALA A 545 3.45 -6.52 -26.88
N ALA A 546 3.02 -6.83 -25.68
CA ALA A 546 2.17 -5.99 -24.87
C ALA A 546 2.87 -5.59 -23.56
N TRP A 547 2.43 -4.49 -22.95
CA TRP A 547 2.84 -4.16 -21.61
C TRP A 547 2.33 -5.19 -20.59
N ASP A 548 1.05 -5.56 -20.66
CA ASP A 548 0.45 -6.54 -19.79
C ASP A 548 -0.10 -7.72 -20.60
N THR A 549 0.01 -8.94 -20.07
CA THR A 549 -0.59 -10.15 -20.62
C THR A 549 -2.11 -10.17 -20.42
N ASN A 550 -2.60 -9.48 -19.38
CA ASN A 550 -4.01 -9.21 -19.18
C ASN A 550 -4.54 -8.21 -20.25
N PRO A 551 -5.84 -8.11 -20.44
CA PRO A 551 -6.41 -7.12 -21.38
C PRO A 551 -5.91 -5.70 -21.13
N THR A 552 -5.80 -5.30 -19.89
CA THR A 552 -5.17 -4.06 -19.43
C THR A 552 -4.41 -4.31 -18.13
N GLY A 553 -3.27 -3.60 -17.94
CA GLY A 553 -2.71 -3.32 -16.63
C GLY A 553 -3.45 -2.14 -16.00
N THR A 554 -3.07 -1.75 -14.78
CA THR A 554 -3.67 -0.61 -14.07
C THR A 554 -2.69 0.55 -14.00
N VAL A 555 -3.12 1.74 -14.42
CA VAL A 555 -2.36 2.98 -14.18
C VAL A 555 -3.12 3.87 -13.21
N THR A 556 -2.39 4.45 -12.25
CA THR A 556 -2.93 5.47 -11.36
C THR A 556 -2.55 6.84 -11.90
N LEU A 557 -3.53 7.71 -12.09
CA LEU A 557 -3.35 9.07 -12.57
C LEU A 557 -2.99 9.97 -11.39
N VAL A 558 -1.81 10.59 -11.44
CA VAL A 558 -1.30 11.40 -10.33
C VAL A 558 -1.04 12.85 -10.78
N GLU A 559 -0.71 13.71 -9.82
CA GLU A 559 -0.38 15.11 -10.05
C GLU A 559 0.76 15.31 -11.05
N GLN A 560 1.02 16.56 -11.39
CA GLN A 560 2.14 16.94 -12.26
C GLN A 560 3.48 16.57 -11.62
N LEU A 561 4.35 15.96 -12.41
CA LEU A 561 5.71 15.58 -11.98
C LEU A 561 6.51 16.81 -11.58
N SER A 562 7.02 16.83 -10.35
CA SER A 562 8.01 17.84 -9.91
C SER A 562 9.35 17.60 -10.59
N TYR A 563 9.99 18.66 -11.08
CA TYR A 563 11.23 18.59 -11.83
C TYR A 563 12.22 19.68 -11.40
N THR A 564 13.48 19.32 -11.25
CA THR A 564 14.58 20.25 -10.98
C THR A 564 15.87 19.79 -11.67
N GLU A 565 16.91 20.61 -11.63
CA GLU A 565 18.19 20.33 -12.25
C GLU A 565 19.33 20.55 -11.26
N ALA A 566 20.31 19.64 -11.24
CA ALA A 566 21.56 19.82 -10.53
C ALA A 566 22.65 20.30 -11.49
N VAL A 567 23.20 21.46 -11.25
CA VAL A 567 24.33 22.00 -12.00
C VAL A 567 25.58 21.21 -11.65
N LYS A 568 26.39 20.87 -12.66
CA LYS A 568 27.73 20.31 -12.41
C LYS A 568 28.62 21.38 -11.79
N VAL A 569 29.32 21.01 -10.73
CA VAL A 569 30.34 21.90 -10.15
C VAL A 569 31.35 22.31 -11.23
N PRO A 570 31.55 23.59 -11.51
CA PRO A 570 32.51 24.05 -12.54
C PRO A 570 33.92 23.49 -12.29
N ALA A 571 34.63 23.15 -13.37
CA ALA A 571 35.93 22.50 -13.31
C ALA A 571 37.00 23.33 -12.58
N ASP A 572 36.85 24.64 -12.51
CA ASP A 572 37.74 25.58 -11.79
C ASP A 572 37.24 25.93 -10.39
N ALA A 573 36.08 25.42 -9.97
CA ALA A 573 35.53 25.60 -8.63
C ALA A 573 35.82 24.40 -7.73
N GLN A 574 35.82 24.63 -6.42
CA GLN A 574 35.90 23.57 -5.43
C GLN A 574 34.46 23.06 -5.14
N ALA A 575 34.30 21.75 -5.09
CA ALA A 575 33.04 21.15 -4.64
C ALA A 575 32.69 21.58 -3.22
N PRO A 576 31.40 21.62 -2.81
CA PRO A 576 31.01 21.99 -1.46
C PRO A 576 31.70 21.14 -0.41
N VAL A 577 32.06 21.76 0.70
CA VAL A 577 32.56 21.07 1.90
C VAL A 577 31.37 20.73 2.79
N VAL A 578 31.12 19.44 3.04
CA VAL A 578 30.01 19.02 3.87
C VAL A 578 30.28 19.36 5.35
N ASP A 579 29.97 20.61 5.76
CA ASP A 579 30.16 21.12 7.10
C ASP A 579 29.00 21.99 7.65
N ALA A 580 27.89 22.00 6.91
CA ALA A 580 26.68 22.77 7.18
C ALA A 580 26.95 24.30 7.20
N ASP A 581 27.80 24.77 6.31
CA ASP A 581 28.05 26.19 6.09
C ASP A 581 27.61 26.61 4.66
N PRO A 582 26.45 27.30 4.51
CA PRO A 582 25.92 27.66 3.21
C PRO A 582 26.75 28.72 2.48
N SER A 583 27.86 29.18 3.09
CA SER A 583 28.68 30.25 2.53
C SER A 583 29.69 29.82 1.46
N ASP A 584 29.80 28.53 1.18
CA ASP A 584 30.61 28.02 0.07
C ASP A 584 30.20 28.69 -1.23
N PRO A 585 31.12 29.39 -1.96
CA PRO A 585 30.74 30.20 -3.10
C PRO A 585 30.02 29.43 -4.22
N VAL A 586 30.31 28.12 -4.36
CA VAL A 586 29.74 27.28 -5.41
C VAL A 586 28.25 27.11 -5.26
N TRP A 587 27.66 27.25 -4.08
CA TRP A 587 26.22 27.18 -3.87
C TRP A 587 25.44 28.29 -4.58
N SER A 588 26.14 29.36 -5.04
CA SER A 588 25.51 30.39 -5.87
C SER A 588 25.16 29.91 -7.29
N GLU A 589 25.74 28.80 -7.75
CA GLU A 589 25.47 28.19 -9.05
C GLU A 589 24.30 27.21 -9.01
N ALA A 590 23.85 26.81 -7.81
CA ALA A 590 22.82 25.82 -7.61
C ALA A 590 21.41 26.38 -7.87
N ASN A 591 20.55 25.55 -8.47
CA ASN A 591 19.11 25.81 -8.49
C ASN A 591 18.55 25.64 -7.06
N GLU A 592 17.63 26.53 -6.68
CA GLU A 592 16.92 26.48 -5.41
C GLU A 592 15.48 26.03 -5.63
N VAL A 593 15.01 25.08 -4.85
CA VAL A 593 13.65 24.59 -4.88
C VAL A 593 13.00 24.73 -3.50
N PRO A 594 11.74 25.20 -3.41
CA PRO A 594 11.02 25.30 -2.15
C PRO A 594 10.53 23.93 -1.70
N VAL A 595 10.65 23.64 -0.40
CA VAL A 595 10.05 22.45 0.25
C VAL A 595 8.74 22.90 0.91
N ASP A 596 7.65 22.96 0.12
CA ASP A 596 6.43 23.68 0.50
C ASP A 596 5.14 22.85 0.46
N LYS A 597 5.17 21.62 -0.09
CA LYS A 597 3.98 20.76 -0.12
C LYS A 597 3.70 20.18 1.27
N VAL A 598 2.56 20.55 1.85
CA VAL A 598 2.08 19.97 3.11
C VAL A 598 1.23 18.75 2.81
N THR A 599 1.55 17.60 3.39
CA THR A 599 0.77 16.38 3.18
C THR A 599 -0.59 16.46 3.88
N ALA A 600 -1.63 15.87 3.28
CA ALA A 600 -2.98 15.86 3.83
C ALA A 600 -3.08 15.10 5.18
N ALA A 601 -2.10 14.24 5.47
CA ALA A 601 -2.09 13.40 6.66
C ALA A 601 -1.48 14.07 7.90
N THR A 602 -0.87 15.26 7.78
CA THR A 602 -0.18 15.91 8.89
C THR A 602 -0.79 17.28 9.21
N PRO A 603 -0.80 17.70 10.50
CA PRO A 603 -1.10 19.09 10.84
C PRO A 603 -0.16 20.05 10.10
N SER A 604 -0.50 21.30 10.00
CA SER A 604 0.32 22.29 9.32
C SER A 604 1.65 22.49 10.04
N PRO A 605 2.79 22.14 9.42
CA PRO A 605 4.10 22.47 9.98
C PRO A 605 4.31 23.97 9.99
N GLU A 606 4.98 24.48 11.06
CA GLU A 606 5.34 25.89 11.21
C GLU A 606 6.66 26.19 10.48
N ALA A 607 7.54 25.19 10.37
CA ALA A 607 8.81 25.28 9.68
C ALA A 607 8.66 25.36 8.15
N THR A 608 9.63 26.03 7.48
CA THR A 608 9.75 26.12 6.01
C THR A 608 11.19 25.84 5.59
N ALA A 609 11.39 25.34 4.36
CA ALA A 609 12.72 25.04 3.87
C ALA A 609 12.90 25.30 2.39
N THR A 610 14.17 25.48 1.99
CA THR A 610 14.63 25.43 0.62
C THR A 610 15.73 24.39 0.49
N ALA A 611 15.81 23.76 -0.69
CA ALA A 611 16.87 22.83 -1.04
C ALA A 611 17.63 23.33 -2.27
N LYS A 612 18.97 23.14 -2.26
CA LYS A 612 19.86 23.41 -3.38
C LYS A 612 20.60 22.14 -3.75
N THR A 613 20.88 21.94 -5.03
CA THR A 613 21.57 20.76 -5.54
C THR A 613 22.69 21.12 -6.51
N LEU A 614 23.83 20.46 -6.33
CA LEU A 614 24.97 20.45 -7.24
C LEU A 614 25.42 18.99 -7.41
N TRP A 615 26.15 18.70 -8.47
CA TRP A 615 26.76 17.38 -8.61
C TRP A 615 28.19 17.43 -9.16
N SER A 616 29.01 16.47 -8.77
CA SER A 616 30.39 16.30 -9.24
C SER A 616 30.93 14.92 -8.84
N ASP A 617 31.77 14.32 -9.67
CA ASP A 617 32.49 13.06 -9.35
C ASP A 617 31.58 11.94 -8.81
N GLY A 618 30.39 11.75 -9.43
CA GLY A 618 29.43 10.72 -9.05
C GLY A 618 28.72 10.98 -7.73
N LYS A 619 28.73 12.22 -7.23
CA LYS A 619 28.05 12.64 -6.00
C LYS A 619 27.04 13.74 -6.27
N LEU A 620 25.90 13.63 -5.64
CA LEU A 620 24.92 14.69 -5.47
C LEU A 620 25.24 15.43 -4.16
N TYR A 621 25.44 16.73 -4.24
CA TYR A 621 25.53 17.62 -3.09
C TYR A 621 24.16 18.27 -2.86
N VAL A 622 23.68 18.22 -1.64
CA VAL A 622 22.39 18.80 -1.23
C VAL A 622 22.62 19.73 -0.06
N LEU A 623 22.16 20.97 -0.16
CA LEU A 623 22.08 21.94 0.93
C LEU A 623 20.62 22.21 1.24
N MET A 624 20.22 22.00 2.49
CA MET A 624 18.89 22.36 2.97
C MET A 624 18.99 23.45 4.04
N GLU A 625 18.33 24.57 3.78
CA GLU A 625 18.22 25.69 4.71
C GLU A 625 16.80 25.71 5.27
N VAL A 626 16.66 25.48 6.57
CA VAL A 626 15.36 25.38 7.26
C VAL A 626 15.19 26.59 8.19
N THR A 627 14.05 27.26 8.03
CA THR A 627 13.58 28.30 8.96
C THR A 627 12.59 27.69 9.92
N ASP A 628 12.94 27.68 11.20
CA ASP A 628 12.14 27.16 12.28
C ASP A 628 12.42 27.93 13.57
N ALA A 629 11.38 28.41 14.21
CA ALA A 629 11.45 29.17 15.44
C ALA A 629 11.60 28.33 16.72
N VAL A 630 11.29 27.03 16.64
CA VAL A 630 11.28 26.09 17.77
C VAL A 630 11.89 24.77 17.35
N ILE A 631 13.12 24.51 17.79
CA ILE A 631 13.79 23.24 17.49
C ILE A 631 13.54 22.25 18.63
N ASP A 632 12.94 21.10 18.32
CA ASP A 632 12.67 20.03 19.28
C ASP A 632 13.32 18.70 18.88
N LEU A 633 14.36 18.32 19.59
CA LEU A 633 15.13 17.09 19.41
C LEU A 633 14.87 16.09 20.55
N SER A 634 13.84 16.30 21.37
CA SER A 634 13.64 15.57 22.62
C SER A 634 13.08 14.17 22.46
N ASN A 635 12.43 13.83 21.34
CA ASN A 635 11.90 12.49 21.10
C ASN A 635 13.02 11.47 20.87
N SER A 636 12.79 10.19 21.19
CA SER A 636 13.73 9.10 20.90
C SER A 636 13.66 8.63 19.44
N ASN A 637 12.50 8.78 18.80
CA ASN A 637 12.30 8.39 17.40
C ASN A 637 12.86 9.47 16.46
N PRO A 638 13.76 9.14 15.51
CA PRO A 638 14.38 10.11 14.64
C PRO A 638 13.39 10.94 13.80
N TRP A 639 12.29 10.32 13.34
CA TRP A 639 11.27 10.97 12.53
C TRP A 639 10.28 11.85 13.31
N GLU A 640 10.36 11.82 14.64
CA GLU A 640 9.56 12.67 15.53
C GLU A 640 10.33 13.92 15.99
N LYS A 641 11.53 14.16 15.46
CA LYS A 641 12.41 15.30 15.77
C LYS A 641 12.45 16.26 14.58
N ASP A 642 12.85 17.51 14.85
CA ASP A 642 13.26 18.40 13.78
C ASP A 642 14.42 17.82 13.01
N SER A 643 14.20 17.57 11.74
CA SER A 643 15.14 16.91 10.85
C SER A 643 14.81 17.18 9.39
N VAL A 644 15.80 16.98 8.54
CA VAL A 644 15.59 16.88 7.10
C VAL A 644 15.69 15.44 6.64
N GLU A 645 14.97 15.13 5.58
CA GLU A 645 15.09 13.87 4.87
C GLU A 645 15.37 14.15 3.40
N VAL A 646 16.35 13.46 2.84
CA VAL A 646 16.61 13.42 1.40
C VAL A 646 16.36 12.01 0.92
N TYR A 647 15.50 11.91 -0.07
CA TYR A 647 15.16 10.67 -0.75
C TYR A 647 15.88 10.63 -2.08
N ILE A 648 16.46 9.48 -2.43
CA ILE A 648 17.16 9.27 -3.69
C ILE A 648 16.78 7.91 -4.29
N ASP A 649 16.33 7.93 -5.53
CA ASP A 649 16.03 6.79 -6.40
C ASP A 649 16.99 6.87 -7.59
N ARG A 650 18.06 6.09 -7.52
CA ARG A 650 19.11 6.10 -8.55
C ARG A 650 18.56 5.55 -9.86
N GLY A 651 18.72 6.33 -10.92
CA GLY A 651 18.19 6.01 -12.23
C GLY A 651 16.70 6.32 -12.41
N ASN A 652 16.08 7.04 -11.45
CA ASN A 652 14.68 7.52 -11.56
C ASN A 652 13.68 6.38 -11.87
N THR A 653 13.76 5.29 -11.14
CA THR A 653 12.96 4.07 -11.42
C THR A 653 11.48 4.21 -11.07
N LYS A 654 11.13 5.14 -10.16
CA LYS A 654 9.77 5.32 -9.63
C LYS A 654 9.17 4.05 -9.05
N SER A 655 10.01 3.20 -8.48
CA SER A 655 9.60 1.92 -7.91
C SER A 655 8.54 2.09 -6.83
N GLY A 656 7.53 1.24 -6.87
CA GLY A 656 6.51 1.13 -5.82
C GLY A 656 7.03 0.55 -4.51
N GLN A 657 8.25 0.01 -4.49
CA GLN A 657 8.89 -0.59 -3.32
C GLN A 657 10.35 -0.16 -3.25
N TYR A 658 10.89 -0.10 -2.03
CA TYR A 658 12.30 0.21 -1.83
C TYR A 658 13.18 -0.94 -2.33
N THR A 659 14.14 -0.59 -3.20
CA THR A 659 15.22 -1.47 -3.68
C THR A 659 16.54 -1.08 -3.01
N ASN A 660 17.63 -1.75 -3.38
CA ASN A 660 18.98 -1.36 -2.90
C ASN A 660 19.47 -0.01 -3.46
N ASP A 661 18.87 0.46 -4.56
CA ASP A 661 19.21 1.72 -5.22
C ASP A 661 18.38 2.91 -4.71
N ILE A 662 17.38 2.63 -3.88
CA ILE A 662 16.50 3.62 -3.24
C ILE A 662 16.93 3.84 -1.79
N GLN A 663 17.08 5.11 -1.40
CA GLN A 663 17.56 5.45 -0.07
C GLN A 663 16.79 6.64 0.51
N GLN A 664 16.37 6.51 1.78
CA GLN A 664 15.86 7.59 2.62
C GLN A 664 16.94 7.95 3.64
N ILE A 665 17.43 9.17 3.60
CA ILE A 665 18.51 9.68 4.44
C ILE A 665 17.92 10.75 5.35
N ARG A 666 17.93 10.53 6.66
CA ARG A 666 17.41 11.49 7.65
C ARG A 666 18.53 12.00 8.54
N VAL A 667 18.62 13.32 8.68
CA VAL A 667 19.61 14.00 9.54
C VAL A 667 18.87 14.94 10.49
N SER A 668 19.14 14.81 11.80
CA SER A 668 18.59 15.72 12.82
C SER A 668 19.07 17.16 12.62
N ALA A 669 18.30 18.14 13.06
CA ALA A 669 18.60 19.58 12.90
C ALA A 669 20.00 19.98 13.42
N ASP A 670 20.50 19.31 14.43
CA ASP A 670 21.88 19.55 14.99
C ASP A 670 22.96 18.68 14.31
N GLY A 671 22.60 17.82 13.37
CA GLY A 671 23.51 16.90 12.68
C GLY A 671 24.03 15.75 13.54
N ALA A 672 23.55 15.58 14.77
CA ALA A 672 24.08 14.59 15.71
C ALA A 672 23.57 13.17 15.42
N GLU A 673 22.41 13.05 14.75
CA GLU A 673 21.78 11.76 14.43
C GLU A 673 21.57 11.60 12.91
N LEU A 674 22.08 10.49 12.39
CA LEU A 674 21.87 10.04 11.02
C LEU A 674 21.11 8.72 11.06
N SER A 675 19.99 8.64 10.37
CA SER A 675 19.19 7.42 10.26
C SER A 675 18.69 7.21 8.85
N PHE A 676 18.28 5.98 8.54
CA PHE A 676 17.89 5.55 7.20
C PHE A 676 16.51 4.87 7.22
N GLY A 677 15.86 4.87 6.09
CA GLY A 677 14.66 4.06 5.84
C GLY A 677 14.98 2.65 5.37
N SER A 678 13.98 2.00 4.75
CA SER A 678 14.13 0.70 4.09
C SER A 678 15.16 0.75 2.95
N GLY A 679 15.46 -0.39 2.33
CA GLY A 679 16.44 -0.50 1.23
C GLY A 679 17.63 -1.37 1.61
N ALA A 680 18.84 -1.01 1.15
CA ALA A 680 20.07 -1.69 1.49
C ALA A 680 20.35 -1.69 3.01
N SER A 681 21.23 -2.56 3.49
CA SER A 681 21.60 -2.57 4.92
C SER A 681 22.14 -1.21 5.38
N GLU A 682 21.93 -0.88 6.66
CA GLU A 682 22.33 0.42 7.23
C GLU A 682 23.83 0.74 7.00
N ASP A 683 24.71 -0.26 7.13
CA ASP A 683 26.14 -0.08 6.87
C ASP A 683 26.44 0.32 5.43
N VAL A 684 25.71 -0.27 4.46
CA VAL A 684 25.80 0.07 3.04
C VAL A 684 25.28 1.50 2.83
N GLN A 685 24.08 1.80 3.30
CA GLN A 685 23.48 3.13 3.18
C GLN A 685 24.39 4.21 3.77
N LYS A 686 24.96 3.97 4.94
CA LYS A 686 25.87 4.89 5.62
C LYS A 686 27.17 5.11 4.85
N SER A 687 27.67 4.10 4.14
CA SER A 687 28.88 4.24 3.31
C SER A 687 28.68 5.11 2.08
N MET A 688 27.43 5.37 1.68
CA MET A 688 27.07 6.11 0.47
C MET A 688 26.78 7.60 0.73
N VAL A 689 26.84 8.06 1.98
CA VAL A 689 26.49 9.43 2.32
C VAL A 689 27.47 10.05 3.32
N GLN A 690 27.77 11.32 3.12
CA GLN A 690 28.40 12.19 4.12
C GLN A 690 27.41 13.29 4.48
N THR A 691 27.25 13.58 5.76
CA THR A 691 26.27 14.56 6.25
C THR A 691 26.88 15.50 7.29
N ALA A 692 26.38 16.71 7.34
CA ALA A 692 26.59 17.67 8.39
C ALA A 692 25.31 18.43 8.70
N GLY A 693 25.10 18.80 9.96
CA GLY A 693 23.93 19.59 10.38
C GLY A 693 24.33 20.58 11.45
N LYS A 694 23.73 21.77 11.45
CA LYS A 694 24.09 22.87 12.35
C LYS A 694 22.90 23.77 12.64
N LEU A 695 22.65 24.03 13.92
CA LEU A 695 21.69 25.03 14.34
C LEU A 695 22.23 26.46 14.06
N VAL A 696 21.34 27.30 13.52
CA VAL A 696 21.61 28.71 13.24
C VAL A 696 20.51 29.60 13.85
N ASP A 697 20.69 30.93 13.82
CA ASP A 697 19.66 31.85 14.30
C ASP A 697 18.37 31.72 13.46
N GLY A 698 17.30 31.25 14.08
CA GLY A 698 15.96 31.10 13.44
C GLY A 698 15.77 29.81 12.65
N GLY A 699 16.62 28.78 12.83
CA GLY A 699 16.47 27.50 12.14
C GLY A 699 17.72 26.63 12.18
N TYR A 700 17.95 25.90 11.09
CA TYR A 700 19.10 25.02 10.94
C TYR A 700 19.49 24.81 9.48
N VAL A 701 20.71 24.34 9.27
CA VAL A 701 21.24 23.99 7.94
C VAL A 701 21.71 22.54 7.95
N VAL A 702 21.39 21.81 6.90
CA VAL A 702 21.91 20.45 6.69
C VAL A 702 22.54 20.36 5.30
N GLU A 703 23.75 19.80 5.25
CA GLU A 703 24.47 19.50 4.03
C GLU A 703 24.72 18.01 3.89
N MET A 704 24.62 17.52 2.67
CA MET A 704 24.87 16.12 2.33
C MET A 704 25.68 15.99 1.05
N ALA A 705 26.53 14.95 0.97
CA ALA A 705 27.09 14.45 -0.26
C ALA A 705 26.68 12.98 -0.42
N ILE A 706 25.91 12.67 -1.44
CA ILE A 706 25.27 11.38 -1.69
C ILE A 706 25.91 10.72 -2.90
N ASN A 707 26.41 9.50 -2.76
CA ASN A 707 26.99 8.75 -3.86
C ASN A 707 25.90 8.27 -4.82
N LEU A 708 25.96 8.67 -6.08
CA LEU A 708 25.06 8.27 -7.17
C LEU A 708 25.55 7.04 -7.95
N GLY A 709 26.78 6.56 -7.70
CA GLY A 709 27.39 5.52 -8.49
C GLY A 709 27.96 6.04 -9.82
N THR A 710 27.46 5.57 -10.93
CA THR A 710 27.90 5.95 -12.28
C THR A 710 27.03 7.07 -12.86
N ALA A 711 27.03 8.23 -12.22
CA ALA A 711 26.26 9.37 -12.70
C ALA A 711 26.98 10.09 -13.85
N GLU A 712 26.26 10.40 -14.91
CA GLU A 712 26.72 11.12 -16.09
C GLU A 712 25.85 12.35 -16.37
N ALA A 713 26.40 13.34 -17.07
CA ALA A 713 25.61 14.50 -17.51
C ALA A 713 24.47 14.04 -18.44
N GLY A 714 23.27 14.58 -18.22
CA GLY A 714 22.08 14.23 -19.00
C GLY A 714 21.24 13.11 -18.39
N THR A 715 21.75 12.39 -17.38
CA THR A 715 20.97 11.36 -16.67
C THR A 715 20.01 11.94 -15.64
N PHE A 716 19.06 11.11 -15.20
CA PHE A 716 18.00 11.48 -14.28
C PHE A 716 18.05 10.64 -13.02
N GLU A 717 17.80 11.29 -11.89
CA GLU A 717 17.64 10.66 -10.58
C GLU A 717 16.24 11.00 -10.03
N GLY A 718 15.61 10.07 -9.36
CA GLY A 718 14.41 10.36 -8.57
C GLY A 718 14.82 10.98 -7.25
N VAL A 719 14.22 12.10 -6.85
CA VAL A 719 14.54 12.74 -5.57
C VAL A 719 13.32 13.33 -4.90
N ASP A 720 13.36 13.40 -3.57
CA ASP A 720 12.48 14.29 -2.80
C ASP A 720 13.23 14.89 -1.62
N PHE A 721 12.79 16.06 -1.18
CA PHE A 721 13.30 16.76 -0.02
C PHE A 721 12.17 16.95 0.97
N GLN A 722 12.36 16.53 2.22
CA GLN A 722 11.36 16.62 3.27
C GLN A 722 11.96 17.29 4.52
N ILE A 723 11.13 18.04 5.23
CA ILE A 723 11.39 18.44 6.60
C ILE A 723 10.35 17.82 7.54
N ASN A 724 10.82 17.37 8.70
CA ASN A 724 10.00 17.03 9.84
C ASN A 724 10.04 18.21 10.80
N ASP A 725 8.87 18.72 11.20
CA ASP A 725 8.69 19.82 12.14
C ASP A 725 8.14 19.25 13.46
N ALA A 726 8.87 19.46 14.56
CA ALA A 726 8.58 18.87 15.85
C ALA A 726 8.35 19.92 16.94
N LYS A 727 7.46 19.60 17.90
CA LYS A 727 7.15 20.47 19.02
C LYS A 727 6.60 19.67 20.19
N ASN A 728 7.07 19.95 21.40
CA ASN A 728 6.64 19.27 22.63
C ASN A 728 6.86 17.74 22.61
N GLY A 729 7.96 17.31 21.97
CA GLY A 729 8.35 15.91 21.92
C GLY A 729 7.64 15.07 20.87
N ALA A 730 6.98 15.68 19.88
CA ALA A 730 6.32 14.98 18.81
C ALA A 730 6.36 15.76 17.51
N ARG A 731 6.37 15.07 16.38
CA ARG A 731 6.25 15.67 15.05
C ARG A 731 4.89 16.30 14.88
N ILE A 732 4.84 17.58 14.53
CA ILE A 732 3.61 18.34 14.27
C ILE A 732 3.26 18.40 12.79
N GLY A 733 4.20 18.14 11.90
CA GLY A 733 3.95 18.12 10.47
C GLY A 733 5.17 17.80 9.61
N ILE A 734 4.91 17.59 8.33
CA ILE A 734 5.95 17.44 7.30
C ILE A 734 5.67 18.33 6.11
N ARG A 735 6.75 18.76 5.44
CA ARG A 735 6.70 19.36 4.10
C ARG A 735 7.60 18.59 3.17
N ASN A 736 7.14 18.41 1.95
CA ASN A 736 7.89 17.80 0.86
C ASN A 736 8.06 18.78 -0.30
N TRP A 737 9.04 18.53 -1.13
CA TRP A 737 9.15 19.21 -2.42
C TRP A 737 8.27 18.59 -3.48
N ALA A 738 8.27 17.26 -3.58
CA ALA A 738 7.60 16.53 -4.65
C ALA A 738 6.38 15.72 -4.17
N ASP A 739 6.54 14.82 -3.22
CA ASP A 739 5.49 13.91 -2.77
C ASP A 739 4.43 14.61 -1.91
N PRO A 740 3.17 14.76 -2.39
CA PRO A 740 2.08 15.34 -1.58
C PRO A 740 1.43 14.34 -0.64
N THR A 741 1.75 13.04 -0.75
CA THR A 741 1.08 11.97 0.01
C THR A 741 1.71 11.75 1.38
N GLY A 742 3.00 12.06 1.53
CA GLY A 742 3.79 11.74 2.72
C GLY A 742 4.13 10.25 2.84
N ALA A 743 3.92 9.47 1.79
CA ALA A 743 4.26 8.06 1.71
C ALA A 743 5.68 7.81 1.17
N GLY A 744 6.50 8.84 1.02
CA GLY A 744 7.87 8.72 0.51
C GLY A 744 8.74 7.70 1.25
N TYR A 745 8.46 7.45 2.53
CA TYR A 745 9.16 6.42 3.30
C TYR A 745 8.80 4.98 2.90
N GLN A 746 7.80 4.77 2.04
CA GLN A 746 7.34 3.46 1.55
C GLN A 746 7.63 3.26 0.06
N THR A 747 7.56 4.34 -0.75
CA THR A 747 7.59 4.24 -2.21
C THR A 747 8.25 5.46 -2.85
N ALA A 748 8.99 5.24 -3.93
CA ALA A 748 9.58 6.30 -4.76
C ALA A 748 8.62 6.86 -5.83
N SER A 749 7.41 6.32 -5.94
CA SER A 749 6.49 6.58 -7.06
C SER A 749 6.15 8.05 -7.28
N HIS A 750 6.04 8.84 -6.20
CA HIS A 750 5.66 10.25 -6.24
C HIS A 750 6.83 11.23 -6.11
N TRP A 751 8.08 10.74 -6.02
CA TRP A 751 9.22 11.63 -5.92
C TRP A 751 9.43 12.39 -7.22
N GLY A 752 9.99 13.59 -7.13
CA GLY A 752 10.32 14.41 -8.29
C GLY A 752 11.47 13.83 -9.10
N VAL A 753 11.85 14.54 -10.13
CA VAL A 753 12.95 14.18 -11.01
C VAL A 753 14.02 15.26 -10.96
N LEU A 754 15.26 14.84 -10.75
CA LEU A 754 16.45 15.66 -10.79
C LEU A 754 17.27 15.27 -12.04
N ARG A 755 17.53 16.23 -12.91
CA ARG A 755 18.43 16.05 -14.04
C ARG A 755 19.83 16.53 -13.72
N LEU A 756 20.84 15.74 -14.07
CA LEU A 756 22.25 16.12 -13.94
C LEU A 756 22.68 16.90 -15.20
N LEU A 757 23.03 18.18 -15.05
CA LEU A 757 23.46 19.02 -16.15
C LEU A 757 24.95 18.85 -16.44
N ALA A 758 25.36 19.04 -17.70
CA ALA A 758 26.79 19.17 -18.08
C ALA A 758 27.41 20.45 -17.50
N ASP A 759 28.71 20.49 -17.43
CA ASP A 759 29.43 21.73 -17.09
C ASP A 759 29.12 22.81 -18.15
N PRO A 760 28.62 23.97 -17.76
CA PRO A 760 28.34 25.07 -18.73
C PRO A 760 29.51 25.46 -19.58
N SER A 761 30.75 25.25 -19.11
CA SER A 761 31.97 25.54 -19.87
C SER A 761 32.31 24.51 -20.93
N GLU A 762 31.73 23.29 -20.90
CA GLU A 762 31.94 22.22 -21.87
C GLU A 762 31.04 22.35 -23.11
N THR A 763 30.01 23.18 -23.08
CA THR A 763 29.02 23.35 -24.17
C THR A 763 29.45 24.32 -25.30
N GLU A 764 30.64 24.99 -25.19
CA GLU A 764 31.17 25.81 -26.25
C GLU A 764 32.33 25.14 -27.00
N THR A 765 32.05 24.17 -27.86
CA THR A 765 32.95 23.85 -28.98
C THR A 765 32.14 23.71 -30.26
N PRO A 766 32.04 24.75 -31.09
CA PRO A 766 31.65 24.60 -32.45
C PRO A 766 32.86 24.11 -33.22
N GLY A 767 33.11 22.83 -33.21
CA GLY A 767 34.17 22.18 -33.99
C GLY A 767 33.60 21.23 -35.03
N GLY A 768 33.02 21.78 -36.04
CA GLY A 768 32.71 21.07 -37.29
C GLY A 768 33.38 21.79 -38.43
N GLU A 769 34.59 21.39 -38.81
CA GLU A 769 35.21 21.75 -40.06
C GLU A 769 34.34 21.21 -41.18
N ASP A 770 33.81 22.15 -42.00
CA ASP A 770 33.12 21.90 -43.25
C ASP A 770 34.12 21.42 -44.30
N PRO A 771 33.92 20.31 -45.03
CA PRO A 771 34.82 19.93 -46.13
C PRO A 771 34.57 20.80 -47.35
N GLU A 772 35.67 21.33 -47.86
CA GLU A 772 35.87 22.14 -49.02
C GLU A 772 34.95 21.85 -50.24
N LYS A 773 34.28 22.90 -50.71
CA LYS A 773 33.70 22.99 -52.06
C LYS A 773 34.54 23.83 -52.96
N PRO A 774 34.90 23.40 -54.17
CA PRO A 774 35.76 24.14 -55.09
C PRO A 774 35.05 25.36 -55.69
N GLY A 775 35.82 26.43 -55.90
CA GLY A 775 35.39 27.73 -56.33
C GLY A 775 34.92 27.79 -57.77
N ASP A 776 34.19 28.88 -58.06
CA ASP A 776 34.47 29.70 -59.25
C ASP A 776 33.81 31.09 -59.18
N GLU A 777 34.68 32.06 -59.30
CA GLU A 777 34.63 33.40 -59.97
C GLU A 777 33.47 34.40 -59.76
N LYS A 778 33.91 35.55 -59.23
CA LYS A 778 33.31 36.89 -59.30
C LYS A 778 33.42 37.44 -60.74
N PRO A 779 32.73 38.56 -61.21
CA PRO A 779 32.80 39.81 -60.54
C PRO A 779 31.55 40.79 -60.68
N GLY A 780 31.59 41.85 -59.86
CA GLY A 780 31.34 43.27 -60.32
C GLY A 780 30.19 44.04 -59.68
N ASP A 781 30.57 44.90 -58.83
CA ASP A 781 30.14 46.33 -58.64
C ASP A 781 28.65 46.76 -58.64
N GLU A 782 28.18 47.43 -57.71
CA GLU A 782 28.17 48.84 -57.39
C GLU A 782 27.22 49.15 -56.14
N LYS A 783 27.74 49.99 -55.31
CA LYS A 783 27.04 50.81 -54.30
C LYS A 783 26.68 52.15 -54.97
N PRO A 784 25.79 53.05 -54.60
CA PRO A 784 25.73 53.62 -53.28
C PRO A 784 24.27 54.10 -52.74
N SER A 785 24.27 54.39 -51.47
CA SER A 785 23.91 55.63 -50.74
C SER A 785 22.48 55.89 -50.33
N ASP A 786 22.38 56.01 -49.04
CA ASP A 786 21.81 57.13 -48.21
C ASP A 786 20.31 57.38 -48.21
N GLU A 787 19.67 57.33 -47.09
CA GLU A 787 19.32 58.43 -46.24
C GLU A 787 18.32 58.02 -45.12
N LYS A 788 18.68 58.45 -43.91
CA LYS A 788 17.79 58.68 -42.78
C LYS A 788 17.33 60.13 -42.82
N PRO A 789 16.19 60.59 -42.32
CA PRO A 789 16.01 60.89 -40.88
C PRO A 789 14.58 60.73 -40.33
N SER A 790 14.52 60.49 -39.03
CA SER A 790 14.24 61.35 -37.86
C SER A 790 12.79 61.67 -37.55
N ASP A 791 12.46 61.35 -36.30
CA ASP A 791 11.71 62.12 -35.24
C ASP A 791 10.18 62.32 -35.41
N GLU A 792 9.43 61.95 -34.45
CA GLU A 792 9.02 62.73 -33.27
C GLU A 792 7.90 62.08 -32.47
N LYS A 793 8.07 62.09 -31.19
CA LYS A 793 7.04 62.02 -30.16
C LYS A 793 6.29 63.37 -30.08
N PRO A 794 5.02 63.42 -29.62
CA PRO A 794 4.82 63.75 -28.19
C PRO A 794 3.59 63.12 -27.48
N ARG A 795 3.74 63.04 -26.20
CA ARG A 795 2.68 63.11 -25.16
C ARG A 795 2.36 64.62 -24.93
N PRO A 796 1.36 65.04 -24.09
CA PRO A 796 0.50 64.39 -23.09
C PRO A 796 -0.96 64.93 -23.00
N SER A 797 -1.70 64.49 -22.02
CA SER A 797 -2.48 65.19 -20.98
C SER A 797 -3.91 64.67 -20.83
N ASP A 798 -4.18 64.19 -19.70
CA ASP A 798 -4.86 64.66 -18.46
C ASP A 798 -6.39 64.69 -18.55
N ASP A 799 -6.89 64.11 -17.54
CA ASP A 799 -7.98 64.54 -16.63
C ASP A 799 -9.33 63.76 -16.65
N ALA A 800 -9.48 63.24 -15.48
CA ALA A 800 -10.58 63.39 -14.52
C ALA A 800 -11.79 62.45 -14.50
N ASP A 801 -11.82 61.80 -13.32
CA ASP A 801 -12.99 61.62 -12.45
C ASP A 801 -14.27 60.95 -12.95
N ASN A 802 -14.67 59.90 -12.36
CA ASN A 802 -15.63 59.80 -11.26
C ASN A 802 -16.22 58.38 -11.06
N ASP A 803 -16.16 58.00 -9.80
CA ASP A 803 -17.14 57.25 -9.00
C ASP A 803 -18.19 56.36 -9.68
N ASP A 804 -18.28 55.10 -9.28
CA ASP A 804 -19.24 54.56 -8.34
C ASP A 804 -19.46 53.03 -8.46
N LYS A 805 -19.36 52.44 -7.29
CA LYS A 805 -20.12 51.26 -6.82
C LYS A 805 -19.94 49.86 -7.40
N MET A 806 -19.44 49.05 -6.47
CA MET A 806 -19.73 47.62 -6.32
C MET A 806 -21.24 47.31 -6.39
N PRO A 807 -21.58 46.07 -6.73
CA PRO A 807 -22.08 45.22 -5.65
C PRO A 807 -21.41 43.85 -5.54
N GLN A 808 -21.27 43.48 -4.29
CA GLN A 808 -21.02 42.12 -3.79
C GLN A 808 -22.16 41.18 -4.16
N THR A 809 -21.78 39.96 -4.54
CA THR A 809 -22.42 38.68 -4.17
C THR A 809 -21.36 37.63 -4.42
N GLY A 810 -20.77 36.93 -3.53
CA GLY A 810 -21.19 36.23 -2.32
C GLY A 810 -21.76 34.85 -2.63
N SER A 811 -20.94 33.82 -2.57
CA SER A 811 -21.25 32.44 -2.14
C SER A 811 -20.13 31.50 -2.60
N ALA A 812 -19.16 31.12 -1.78
CA ALA A 812 -19.19 30.00 -0.89
C ALA A 812 -19.30 28.64 -1.61
N VAL A 813 -18.15 28.01 -1.87
CA VAL A 813 -18.00 26.55 -1.77
C VAL A 813 -16.77 26.32 -0.92
N ILE A 814 -16.98 26.17 0.38
CA ILE A 814 -16.07 25.55 1.33
C ILE A 814 -16.73 24.25 1.73
N GLY A 815 -15.99 23.18 1.65
CA GLY A 815 -16.32 21.98 2.37
C GLY A 815 -16.27 20.73 1.52
N VAL A 816 -15.13 20.09 1.47
CA VAL A 816 -14.96 18.64 1.69
C VAL A 816 -13.45 18.38 1.69
N ALA A 817 -12.80 18.52 2.81
CA ALA A 817 -11.49 17.92 3.10
C ALA A 817 -11.13 18.13 4.57
N VAL A 818 -11.93 17.62 5.48
CA VAL A 818 -11.53 17.35 6.88
C VAL A 818 -12.40 16.20 7.39
N VAL A 819 -12.11 14.98 7.05
CA VAL A 819 -12.53 13.76 7.79
C VAL A 819 -11.64 12.60 7.32
N ALA A 820 -10.41 12.54 7.75
CA ALA A 820 -9.62 11.31 7.63
C ALA A 820 -8.64 11.09 8.78
N LEU A 821 -8.62 11.94 9.81
CA LEU A 821 -7.62 11.81 10.89
C LEU A 821 -8.19 11.86 12.31
N LEU A 822 -9.46 11.50 12.49
CA LEU A 822 -10.08 11.39 13.82
C LEU A 822 -10.81 10.06 14.02
N LEU A 823 -10.45 8.99 13.36
CA LEU A 823 -11.14 7.69 13.44
C LEU A 823 -10.30 6.54 14.01
N VAL A 824 -9.15 6.80 14.58
CA VAL A 824 -8.46 5.82 15.44
C VAL A 824 -8.93 5.94 16.92
N ALA A 825 -9.71 6.95 17.25
CA ALA A 825 -10.24 7.18 18.60
C ALA A 825 -11.78 7.20 18.71
N ALA A 826 -12.55 6.88 17.70
CA ALA A 826 -14.01 7.00 17.72
C ALA A 826 -14.76 5.78 17.17
N GLY A 827 -14.18 4.57 17.29
CA GLY A 827 -14.87 3.32 16.96
C GLY A 827 -15.89 2.83 18.01
N CYS A 828 -16.10 3.53 19.11
CA CYS A 828 -16.93 3.08 20.23
C CYS A 828 -18.08 4.01 20.63
N GLY A 829 -18.68 4.77 19.74
CA GLY A 829 -19.67 5.75 20.20
C GLY A 829 -20.90 5.99 19.35
N LEU A 830 -21.42 5.05 18.56
CA LEU A 830 -22.62 5.36 17.76
C LEU A 830 -23.55 4.14 17.53
N VAL A 831 -24.04 3.54 18.60
CA VAL A 831 -25.19 2.60 18.56
C VAL A 831 -26.27 2.96 19.58
N ILE A 832 -26.33 4.13 20.11
CA ILE A 832 -27.47 4.55 20.97
C ILE A 832 -28.08 5.83 20.42
N ALA A 833 -28.81 5.77 19.31
CA ALA A 833 -29.88 6.73 19.00
C ALA A 833 -30.72 6.31 17.80
N ARG A 834 -31.45 5.21 17.88
CA ARG A 834 -32.67 4.98 17.10
C ARG A 834 -33.60 3.98 17.76
N ARG A 835 -34.25 4.39 18.82
CA ARG A 835 -35.60 3.93 19.17
C ARG A 835 -36.32 5.03 19.95
N ARG A 836 -37.02 5.86 19.22
CA ARG A 836 -38.35 6.40 19.58
C ARG A 836 -39.15 6.51 18.29
#